data_7d1be26b053e43a4592594d969cfef48
#
_entry.id   7d1be26b053e43a4592594d969cfef48
#
_cell.length_a   1.000
_cell.length_b   1.000
_cell.length_c   1.000
_cell.angle_alpha   90.00
_cell.angle_beta   90.00
_cell.angle_gamma   90.00
#
_symmetry.space_group_name_H-M   'P 1'
#
loop_
_entity.id
_entity.type
_entity.pdbx_description
1 polymer ?
#
loop_
_entity_poly.entity_id
_entity_poly.type
_entity_poly.pdbx_seq_one_letter_code
_entity_poly.pdbx_strand_id
1 'polypeptide(L)'
;MAKAHTLRDNFNDNSTDTSKWSPFGTYEQVNQRLELRLDGLSKTASGYTSTATYDLTGSSFKLEVIQTLRPVLGARTFLRAFVTEEVDEVGILVENGLLHCGQTVGGTRTALASVPYDSVRHRWWRMREDSGTTYWETSGDGKSWQVLLSKANPILLTAVKLSFGAGRDRQFPSLGMAIFDSANAPDAGLPRRVEERRLSAQRVREQAAELAAARPHAAHFNNNDEVSYPGFSFIGNYSKGLRHDTVGDPDPVSYGSLLRALESRDPGDFEEILLGGAKKLTNPQAGLAFDLEAPDAQAVTMPAAPRFDSQQAAHEMGELYWMALARDVPFIHYATEATTTGSIIERAIASLRGEFRDFGGFGDVTAQTLFRGIYSGEQVGPYVSQFLLKGNADPRKPEGQGRNALDGYITYGSQVIDQRQWTVKGFPELGAAADYLTHFTRWLEVQNGRDDRGNDQLDMTRRRFIRNLRDGANFVHFDQVVNAFYNAAFYLLSEPTGDQKLGTGRPMVDMEFPFNRGNPYDPPGTAGDSRTQVGFTTFGPIHLLQVLIEVAGRAGRAVWWQKWGVHRRLRPEEYGGRLDNHLNDRRGYPFSASIRNSLRAGGLSPFFPERYGSYLLPQAYPEGAPTHPAYGSGHAAIAGACATILKAFFDEKAPIESPVLSNADGTALTLYTGVDAAQMTVGGELNKLAGNLALFRNAAGVHWRSDYSESLPLGEKVAIGLLQEMSRTFNEDDAFFQLTKLDGTTVRIFDGCVEPVAAP
;
A
#
# COMPACT_ATOMS: atom_id res chain seq x y z
N MET A 1 -45.46 40.82 -10.43
CA MET A 1 -45.05 39.83 -9.38
C MET A 1 -43.56 39.89 -9.20
N ALA A 2 -43.07 39.68 -8.00
CA ALA A 2 -41.60 39.71 -7.77
C ALA A 2 -40.96 38.49 -8.45
N LYS A 3 -39.78 38.63 -9.03
CA LYS A 3 -39.03 37.54 -9.67
C LYS A 3 -38.48 36.57 -8.62
N ALA A 4 -38.45 35.30 -8.91
CA ALA A 4 -38.04 34.24 -7.97
C ALA A 4 -36.64 34.44 -7.37
N HIS A 5 -35.68 35.00 -8.10
CA HIS A 5 -34.33 35.28 -7.60
C HIS A 5 -34.26 36.36 -6.54
N THR A 6 -35.36 37.10 -6.32
CA THR A 6 -35.43 38.14 -5.27
C THR A 6 -35.81 37.59 -3.90
N LEU A 7 -36.35 36.37 -3.81
CA LEU A 7 -36.56 35.67 -2.55
C LEU A 7 -35.23 35.17 -2.01
N ARG A 8 -34.66 35.86 -1.04
CA ARG A 8 -33.33 35.57 -0.50
C ARG A 8 -33.38 35.32 0.99
N ASP A 9 -32.71 34.26 1.42
CA ASP A 9 -32.51 33.95 2.83
C ASP A 9 -31.21 33.15 3.00
N ASN A 10 -30.41 33.45 4.00
CA ASN A 10 -29.20 32.74 4.36
C ASN A 10 -29.33 32.00 5.69
N PHE A 11 -30.50 31.99 6.31
CA PHE A 11 -30.85 31.34 7.56
C PHE A 11 -29.90 31.64 8.74
N ASN A 12 -29.09 32.70 8.65
CA ASN A 12 -28.03 33.01 9.61
C ASN A 12 -28.50 33.61 10.94
N ASP A 13 -29.70 34.09 11.00
CA ASP A 13 -30.28 34.74 12.19
C ASP A 13 -30.90 33.75 13.19
N ASN A 14 -30.92 32.45 12.83
CA ASN A 14 -31.56 31.39 13.61
C ASN A 14 -33.03 31.65 13.95
N SER A 15 -33.73 32.42 13.09
CA SER A 15 -35.15 32.74 13.24
C SER A 15 -35.89 32.66 11.91
N THR A 16 -37.15 32.20 11.94
CA THR A 16 -37.96 32.14 10.73
C THR A 16 -38.48 33.51 10.35
N ASP A 17 -38.07 34.01 9.18
CA ASP A 17 -38.66 35.22 8.60
C ASP A 17 -40.05 34.89 8.00
N THR A 18 -41.10 35.11 8.80
CA THR A 18 -42.49 34.81 8.41
C THR A 18 -43.01 35.70 7.29
N SER A 19 -42.31 36.81 6.96
CA SER A 19 -42.65 37.61 5.78
C SER A 19 -42.24 36.88 4.47
N LYS A 20 -41.24 36.02 4.52
CA LYS A 20 -40.75 35.24 3.40
C LYS A 20 -41.28 33.80 3.37
N TRP A 21 -41.39 33.17 4.53
CA TRP A 21 -41.62 31.73 4.65
C TRP A 21 -42.82 31.38 5.53
N SER A 22 -43.62 30.45 5.05
CA SER A 22 -44.64 29.75 5.83
C SER A 22 -44.09 28.34 6.15
N PRO A 23 -43.67 28.09 7.39
CA PRO A 23 -43.15 26.79 7.77
C PRO A 23 -44.24 25.73 7.88
N PHE A 24 -43.90 24.46 7.67
CA PHE A 24 -44.78 23.33 7.90
C PHE A 24 -44.01 22.16 8.55
N GLY A 25 -44.70 21.38 9.35
CA GLY A 25 -44.11 20.23 10.06
C GLY A 25 -43.16 20.67 11.21
N THR A 26 -42.22 19.79 11.56
CA THR A 26 -41.21 20.02 12.60
C THR A 26 -39.93 20.53 11.97
N TYR A 27 -39.49 21.70 12.39
CA TYR A 27 -38.30 22.37 11.87
C TYR A 27 -37.57 23.10 12.99
N GLU A 28 -36.27 23.28 12.80
CA GLU A 28 -35.43 24.14 13.65
C GLU A 28 -34.55 25.01 12.76
N GLN A 29 -34.56 26.32 12.97
CA GLN A 29 -33.55 27.20 12.37
C GLN A 29 -32.48 27.48 13.42
N VAL A 30 -31.44 26.66 13.37
CA VAL A 30 -30.35 26.63 14.33
C VAL A 30 -29.03 26.49 13.59
N ASN A 31 -27.91 26.77 14.26
CA ASN A 31 -26.58 26.66 13.64
C ASN A 31 -26.48 27.45 12.33
N GLN A 32 -27.25 28.58 12.24
CA GLN A 32 -27.32 29.44 11.05
C GLN A 32 -27.79 28.71 9.77
N ARG A 33 -28.72 27.75 9.89
CA ARG A 33 -29.28 26.95 8.79
C ARG A 33 -30.63 26.37 9.20
N LEU A 34 -31.37 25.83 8.22
CA LEU A 34 -32.62 25.12 8.48
C LEU A 34 -32.34 23.61 8.66
N GLU A 35 -32.67 23.06 9.82
CA GLU A 35 -32.57 21.63 10.14
C GLU A 35 -33.98 21.03 10.25
N LEU A 36 -34.23 19.96 9.50
CA LEU A 36 -35.50 19.25 9.48
C LEU A 36 -35.32 17.83 10.03
N ARG A 37 -35.85 17.59 11.23
CA ARG A 37 -35.88 16.27 11.85
C ARG A 37 -37.27 15.68 11.69
N LEU A 38 -37.36 14.52 11.08
CA LEU A 38 -38.60 13.80 10.92
C LEU A 38 -38.71 12.71 11.97
N ASP A 39 -39.05 13.12 13.21
CA ASP A 39 -39.25 12.21 14.33
C ASP A 39 -40.73 11.79 14.43
N GLY A 40 -40.95 10.52 14.78
CA GLY A 40 -42.31 10.02 15.03
C GLY A 40 -42.81 8.93 14.10
N LEU A 41 -44.02 8.46 14.34
CA LEU A 41 -44.59 7.22 13.77
C LEU A 41 -45.57 7.45 12.60
N SER A 42 -45.77 8.69 12.12
CA SER A 42 -46.74 9.01 11.06
C SER A 42 -46.10 9.50 9.77
N LYS A 43 -46.84 9.48 8.66
CA LYS A 43 -46.45 10.20 7.43
C LYS A 43 -46.31 11.67 7.75
N THR A 44 -45.14 12.23 7.55
CA THR A 44 -44.88 13.64 7.85
C THR A 44 -43.98 14.24 6.79
N ALA A 45 -44.21 15.52 6.53
CA ALA A 45 -43.29 16.36 5.78
C ALA A 45 -43.01 17.62 6.58
N SER A 46 -41.81 18.15 6.46
CA SER A 46 -41.37 19.39 7.12
C SER A 46 -40.61 20.23 6.12
N GLY A 47 -40.70 21.54 6.26
CA GLY A 47 -40.00 22.44 5.38
C GLY A 47 -40.57 23.85 5.37
N TYR A 48 -40.23 24.59 4.34
CA TYR A 48 -40.63 25.95 4.11
C TYR A 48 -41.33 26.11 2.75
N THR A 49 -42.44 26.89 2.72
CA THR A 49 -43.06 27.34 1.50
C THR A 49 -43.07 28.90 1.51
N SER A 50 -42.80 29.51 0.36
CA SER A 50 -42.81 30.96 0.26
C SER A 50 -44.19 31.55 0.63
N THR A 51 -44.21 32.62 1.46
CA THR A 51 -45.42 33.28 1.90
C THR A 51 -46.14 33.96 0.71
N ALA A 52 -45.36 34.58 -0.18
CA ALA A 52 -45.85 35.16 -1.45
C ALA A 52 -45.67 34.20 -2.63
N THR A 53 -46.36 34.52 -3.74
CA THR A 53 -46.10 33.90 -5.05
C THR A 53 -45.07 34.72 -5.81
N TYR A 54 -44.26 34.02 -6.63
CA TYR A 54 -43.15 34.57 -7.40
C TYR A 54 -43.27 34.25 -8.88
N ASP A 55 -42.71 35.12 -9.71
CA ASP A 55 -42.55 34.90 -11.15
C ASP A 55 -41.19 34.22 -11.39
N LEU A 56 -41.23 32.96 -11.90
CA LEU A 56 -40.02 32.23 -12.24
C LEU A 56 -39.58 32.46 -13.70
N THR A 57 -40.44 33.06 -14.57
CA THR A 57 -40.11 33.27 -15.99
C THR A 57 -38.94 34.28 -16.11
N GLY A 58 -37.94 33.92 -16.93
CA GLY A 58 -36.68 34.72 -17.02
C GLY A 58 -35.96 34.88 -15.68
N SER A 59 -36.08 33.88 -14.79
CA SER A 59 -35.54 33.95 -13.41
C SER A 59 -35.10 32.58 -12.94
N SER A 60 -34.58 32.52 -11.72
CA SER A 60 -34.16 31.26 -11.09
C SER A 60 -34.39 31.26 -9.59
N PHE A 61 -34.51 30.07 -9.02
CA PHE A 61 -34.42 29.86 -7.58
C PHE A 61 -33.40 28.78 -7.30
N LYS A 62 -32.40 29.08 -6.48
CA LYS A 62 -31.35 28.15 -6.07
C LYS A 62 -31.35 27.95 -4.56
N LEU A 63 -30.97 26.76 -4.12
CA LEU A 63 -30.95 26.35 -2.73
C LEU A 63 -29.72 25.48 -2.47
N GLU A 64 -29.04 25.74 -1.38
CA GLU A 64 -27.99 24.85 -0.89
C GLU A 64 -28.61 23.72 -0.08
N VAL A 65 -28.31 22.47 -0.47
CA VAL A 65 -28.74 21.24 0.21
C VAL A 65 -27.52 20.60 0.86
N ILE A 66 -27.31 20.94 2.13
CA ILE A 66 -26.15 20.46 2.90
C ILE A 66 -26.24 18.96 3.15
N GLN A 67 -27.46 18.48 3.44
CA GLN A 67 -27.73 17.08 3.72
C GLN A 67 -29.14 16.69 3.30
N THR A 68 -29.29 15.52 2.68
CA THR A 68 -30.58 14.88 2.43
C THR A 68 -30.91 13.87 3.53
N LEU A 69 -32.17 13.44 3.60
CA LEU A 69 -32.53 12.26 4.39
C LEU A 69 -31.77 11.02 3.90
N ARG A 70 -31.60 10.04 4.80
CA ARG A 70 -31.02 8.76 4.43
C ARG A 70 -31.78 8.10 3.28
N PRO A 71 -31.10 7.38 2.37
CA PRO A 71 -31.72 6.77 1.19
C PRO A 71 -32.51 5.50 1.53
N VAL A 72 -33.58 5.66 2.28
CA VAL A 72 -34.53 4.58 2.59
C VAL A 72 -35.83 4.74 1.82
N LEU A 73 -36.48 3.63 1.48
CA LEU A 73 -37.68 3.62 0.67
C LEU A 73 -38.79 4.52 1.27
N GLY A 74 -39.22 5.53 0.51
CA GLY A 74 -40.27 6.46 0.91
C GLY A 74 -39.76 7.69 1.68
N ALA A 75 -38.45 7.85 1.85
CA ALA A 75 -37.86 9.09 2.35
C ALA A 75 -37.43 9.98 1.18
N ARG A 76 -37.76 11.27 1.23
CA ARG A 76 -37.46 12.23 0.16
C ARG A 76 -37.02 13.59 0.72
N THR A 77 -36.10 14.23 0.03
CA THR A 77 -35.69 15.63 0.21
C THR A 77 -35.99 16.34 -1.10
N PHE A 78 -36.63 17.52 -1.07
CA PHE A 78 -37.15 18.16 -2.29
C PHE A 78 -36.96 19.66 -2.34
N LEU A 79 -36.89 20.19 -3.56
CA LEU A 79 -37.06 21.58 -3.95
C LEU A 79 -38.10 21.62 -5.06
N ARG A 80 -39.18 22.44 -4.94
CA ARG A 80 -40.25 22.52 -5.92
C ARG A 80 -40.77 23.94 -6.11
N ALA A 81 -41.28 24.20 -7.29
CA ALA A 81 -42.08 25.36 -7.62
C ALA A 81 -43.46 24.86 -8.10
N PHE A 82 -44.53 25.38 -7.52
CA PHE A 82 -45.89 24.89 -7.83
C PHE A 82 -46.91 26.05 -7.94
N VAL A 83 -47.92 25.83 -8.81
CA VAL A 83 -49.11 26.67 -8.89
C VAL A 83 -50.18 26.13 -7.93
N THR A 84 -50.47 24.84 -7.99
CA THR A 84 -51.31 24.12 -7.06
C THR A 84 -50.50 22.93 -6.54
N GLU A 85 -50.33 22.85 -5.23
CA GLU A 85 -49.53 21.80 -4.60
C GLU A 85 -50.00 20.41 -4.96
N GLU A 86 -49.08 19.51 -5.32
CA GLU A 86 -49.30 18.14 -5.76
C GLU A 86 -50.15 17.99 -7.05
N VAL A 87 -50.54 19.08 -7.68
CA VAL A 87 -51.32 19.08 -8.95
C VAL A 87 -50.47 19.61 -10.09
N ASP A 88 -49.92 20.84 -9.96
CA ASP A 88 -49.11 21.46 -11.02
C ASP A 88 -47.81 22.01 -10.40
N GLU A 89 -46.75 21.23 -10.51
CA GLU A 89 -45.42 21.54 -9.94
C GLU A 89 -44.27 21.06 -10.82
N VAL A 90 -43.14 21.72 -10.67
CA VAL A 90 -41.80 21.28 -11.15
C VAL A 90 -40.85 21.19 -9.99
N GLY A 91 -39.92 20.24 -10.00
CA GLY A 91 -39.01 20.09 -8.88
C GLY A 91 -37.81 19.20 -9.09
N ILE A 92 -36.89 19.30 -8.14
CA ILE A 92 -35.75 18.42 -7.94
C ILE A 92 -35.98 17.70 -6.61
N LEU A 93 -35.76 16.40 -6.58
CA LEU A 93 -35.88 15.65 -5.34
C LEU A 93 -34.86 14.50 -5.28
N VAL A 94 -34.45 14.16 -4.08
CA VAL A 94 -33.66 12.94 -3.79
C VAL A 94 -34.56 11.94 -3.10
N GLU A 95 -34.65 10.76 -3.68
CA GLU A 95 -35.40 9.61 -3.16
C GLU A 95 -34.67 8.31 -3.51
N ASN A 96 -34.53 7.38 -2.55
CA ASN A 96 -33.87 6.09 -2.75
C ASN A 96 -32.42 6.17 -3.31
N GLY A 97 -31.66 7.21 -2.95
CA GLY A 97 -30.30 7.42 -3.43
C GLY A 97 -30.20 7.97 -4.86
N LEU A 98 -31.33 8.29 -5.49
CA LEU A 98 -31.37 8.92 -6.81
C LEU A 98 -31.85 10.38 -6.71
N LEU A 99 -31.24 11.27 -7.48
CA LEU A 99 -31.72 12.63 -7.71
C LEU A 99 -32.58 12.62 -8.96
N HIS A 100 -33.82 13.05 -8.81
CA HIS A 100 -34.82 13.13 -9.84
C HIS A 100 -35.14 14.57 -10.22
N CYS A 101 -35.15 14.87 -11.49
CA CYS A 101 -35.76 16.06 -12.07
C CYS A 101 -37.14 15.69 -12.59
N GLY A 102 -38.17 16.40 -12.16
CA GLY A 102 -39.54 15.96 -12.48
C GLY A 102 -40.57 17.08 -12.53
N GLN A 103 -41.76 16.67 -12.91
CA GLN A 103 -42.98 17.49 -12.95
C GLN A 103 -44.16 16.72 -12.38
N THR A 104 -45.14 17.46 -11.87
CA THR A 104 -46.53 16.97 -11.69
C THR A 104 -47.44 17.85 -12.55
N VAL A 105 -48.28 17.27 -13.37
CA VAL A 105 -49.24 18.00 -14.21
C VAL A 105 -50.58 17.33 -14.07
N GLY A 106 -51.60 18.07 -13.70
CA GLY A 106 -52.94 17.53 -13.45
C GLY A 106 -52.97 16.41 -12.40
N GLY A 107 -52.09 16.50 -11.37
CA GLY A 107 -51.96 15.51 -10.31
C GLY A 107 -51.13 14.27 -10.67
N THR A 108 -50.62 14.16 -11.91
CA THR A 108 -49.80 13.02 -12.35
C THR A 108 -48.34 13.37 -12.26
N ARG A 109 -47.61 12.74 -11.34
CA ARG A 109 -46.15 12.93 -11.15
C ARG A 109 -45.36 12.10 -12.15
N THR A 110 -44.37 12.72 -12.78
CA THR A 110 -43.44 12.11 -13.73
C THR A 110 -42.01 12.47 -13.40
N ALA A 111 -41.16 11.49 -13.15
CA ALA A 111 -39.71 11.67 -13.14
C ALA A 111 -39.23 11.71 -14.60
N LEU A 112 -38.66 12.86 -14.99
CA LEU A 112 -38.24 13.10 -16.39
C LEU A 112 -36.76 12.73 -16.60
N ALA A 113 -35.90 12.89 -15.56
CA ALA A 113 -34.54 12.45 -15.53
C ALA A 113 -34.18 11.96 -14.11
N SER A 114 -33.26 10.98 -14.01
CA SER A 114 -32.82 10.43 -12.75
C SER A 114 -31.33 10.10 -12.86
N VAL A 115 -30.56 10.54 -11.86
CA VAL A 115 -29.12 10.25 -11.75
C VAL A 115 -28.79 9.79 -10.32
N PRO A 116 -27.75 8.99 -10.10
CA PRO A 116 -27.28 8.71 -8.74
C PRO A 116 -26.99 10.01 -7.99
N TYR A 117 -27.49 10.11 -6.76
CA TYR A 117 -27.26 11.31 -5.96
C TYR A 117 -25.84 11.32 -5.40
N ASP A 118 -25.13 12.40 -5.62
CA ASP A 118 -23.81 12.71 -5.07
C ASP A 118 -23.92 14.00 -4.24
N SER A 119 -23.65 13.93 -2.96
CA SER A 119 -23.82 15.05 -2.03
C SER A 119 -22.82 16.20 -2.25
N VAL A 120 -21.76 15.97 -2.97
CA VAL A 120 -20.73 16.97 -3.31
C VAL A 120 -21.10 17.64 -4.64
N ARG A 121 -21.27 16.87 -5.69
CA ARG A 121 -21.61 17.39 -7.04
C ARG A 121 -23.00 18.02 -7.09
N HIS A 122 -23.95 17.51 -6.31
CA HIS A 122 -25.33 17.95 -6.27
C HIS A 122 -25.64 18.74 -4.98
N ARG A 123 -24.65 19.47 -4.44
CA ARG A 123 -24.82 20.27 -3.21
C ARG A 123 -25.78 21.43 -3.37
N TRP A 124 -25.81 22.05 -4.55
CA TRP A 124 -26.70 23.13 -4.89
C TRP A 124 -27.71 22.69 -5.94
N TRP A 125 -28.98 23.01 -5.71
CA TRP A 125 -30.06 22.74 -6.65
C TRP A 125 -30.61 24.05 -7.17
N ARG A 126 -30.84 24.13 -8.49
CA ARG A 126 -31.42 25.29 -9.13
C ARG A 126 -32.52 24.90 -10.12
N MET A 127 -33.65 25.57 -10.03
CA MET A 127 -34.62 25.66 -11.09
C MET A 127 -34.51 27.02 -11.75
N ARG A 128 -34.35 27.04 -13.07
CA ARG A 128 -34.22 28.26 -13.85
C ARG A 128 -35.19 28.15 -15.06
N GLU A 129 -35.81 29.27 -15.39
CA GLU A 129 -36.55 29.41 -16.62
C GLU A 129 -35.87 30.41 -17.53
N ASP A 130 -35.84 30.12 -18.84
CA ASP A 130 -35.33 31.01 -19.86
C ASP A 130 -36.03 30.75 -21.17
N SER A 131 -36.65 31.78 -21.69
CA SER A 131 -37.30 31.83 -23.02
C SER A 131 -38.26 30.66 -23.27
N GLY A 132 -39.12 30.33 -22.30
CA GLY A 132 -40.12 29.28 -22.42
C GLY A 132 -39.61 27.88 -22.07
N THR A 133 -38.38 27.76 -21.59
CA THR A 133 -37.73 26.49 -21.22
C THR A 133 -37.37 26.47 -19.74
N THR A 134 -37.78 25.42 -19.03
CA THR A 134 -37.38 25.12 -17.66
C THR A 134 -36.12 24.28 -17.67
N TYR A 135 -35.14 24.66 -16.84
CA TYR A 135 -33.88 23.96 -16.60
C TYR A 135 -33.82 23.47 -15.16
N TRP A 136 -33.46 22.21 -14.97
CA TRP A 136 -33.13 21.59 -13.68
C TRP A 136 -31.61 21.44 -13.64
N GLU A 137 -30.97 22.10 -12.69
CA GLU A 137 -29.54 22.26 -12.65
C GLU A 137 -29.00 21.95 -11.25
N THR A 138 -27.79 21.39 -11.19
CA THR A 138 -27.05 21.17 -9.95
C THR A 138 -25.66 21.78 -10.03
N SER A 139 -25.05 21.98 -8.85
CA SER A 139 -23.69 22.50 -8.74
C SER A 139 -23.06 22.00 -7.45
N GLY A 140 -21.74 21.79 -7.46
CA GLY A 140 -20.95 21.52 -6.25
C GLY A 140 -20.61 22.81 -5.48
N ASP A 141 -20.48 23.93 -6.17
CA ASP A 141 -19.96 25.20 -5.64
C ASP A 141 -20.97 26.38 -5.64
N GLY A 142 -22.16 26.16 -6.17
CA GLY A 142 -23.18 27.21 -6.34
C GLY A 142 -22.87 28.25 -7.42
N LYS A 143 -21.78 28.10 -8.17
CA LYS A 143 -21.27 29.00 -9.22
C LYS A 143 -21.27 28.35 -10.58
N SER A 144 -20.70 27.16 -10.70
CA SER A 144 -20.63 26.33 -11.91
C SER A 144 -21.81 25.38 -11.96
N TRP A 145 -22.66 25.48 -12.98
CA TRP A 145 -23.93 24.76 -13.03
C TRP A 145 -23.97 23.73 -14.14
N GLN A 146 -24.32 22.50 -13.78
CA GLN A 146 -24.58 21.42 -14.71
C GLN A 146 -26.08 21.30 -14.96
N VAL A 147 -26.50 21.33 -16.22
CA VAL A 147 -27.88 21.08 -16.63
C VAL A 147 -28.11 19.58 -16.62
N LEU A 148 -28.99 19.11 -15.74
CA LEU A 148 -29.42 17.71 -15.70
C LEU A 148 -30.58 17.45 -16.67
N LEU A 149 -31.47 18.44 -16.83
CA LEU A 149 -32.60 18.37 -17.71
C LEU A 149 -33.01 19.77 -18.19
N SER A 150 -33.46 19.89 -19.43
CA SER A 150 -34.17 21.05 -19.94
C SER A 150 -35.41 20.60 -20.71
N LYS A 151 -36.52 21.34 -20.55
CA LYS A 151 -37.81 21.04 -21.20
C LYS A 151 -38.65 22.32 -21.36
N ALA A 152 -39.48 22.40 -22.41
CA ALA A 152 -40.48 23.46 -22.52
C ALA A 152 -41.34 23.52 -21.25
N ASN A 153 -41.71 24.72 -20.81
CA ASN A 153 -42.42 24.93 -19.55
C ASN A 153 -43.62 24.02 -19.39
N PRO A 154 -43.62 23.08 -18.45
CA PRO A 154 -44.70 22.12 -18.31
C PRO A 154 -45.92 22.67 -17.56
N ILE A 155 -45.72 23.77 -16.81
CA ILE A 155 -46.76 24.48 -16.04
C ILE A 155 -46.59 25.98 -16.22
N LEU A 156 -47.58 26.77 -15.76
CA LEU A 156 -47.50 28.21 -15.77
C LEU A 156 -46.57 28.70 -14.66
N LEU A 157 -45.44 29.34 -15.02
CA LEU A 157 -44.38 29.75 -14.09
C LEU A 157 -44.44 31.22 -13.67
N THR A 158 -45.43 31.98 -14.12
CA THR A 158 -45.57 33.41 -13.81
C THR A 158 -46.02 33.68 -12.36
N ALA A 159 -46.62 32.66 -11.70
CA ALA A 159 -47.19 32.81 -10.34
C ALA A 159 -47.05 31.52 -9.54
N VAL A 160 -45.86 31.21 -9.09
CA VAL A 160 -45.54 29.99 -8.34
C VAL A 160 -45.22 30.23 -6.89
N LYS A 161 -45.57 29.30 -6.02
CA LYS A 161 -44.98 29.14 -4.69
C LYS A 161 -43.69 28.34 -4.81
N LEU A 162 -42.70 28.74 -4.02
CA LEU A 162 -41.40 28.03 -3.92
C LEU A 162 -41.38 27.28 -2.58
N SER A 163 -41.08 25.98 -2.63
CA SER A 163 -41.09 25.15 -1.43
C SER A 163 -39.91 24.19 -1.43
N PHE A 164 -39.33 23.96 -0.27
CA PHE A 164 -38.30 22.96 -0.06
C PHE A 164 -38.45 22.32 1.31
N GLY A 165 -37.99 21.09 1.40
CA GLY A 165 -38.20 20.33 2.63
C GLY A 165 -37.83 18.87 2.50
N ALA A 166 -38.27 18.12 3.50
CA ALA A 166 -38.09 16.70 3.58
C ALA A 166 -39.40 16.01 4.00
N GLY A 167 -39.63 14.80 3.52
CA GLY A 167 -40.84 14.05 3.81
C GLY A 167 -40.63 12.55 3.81
N ARG A 168 -41.61 11.83 4.36
CA ARG A 168 -41.65 10.37 4.36
C ARG A 168 -43.05 9.84 4.17
N ASP A 169 -43.15 8.72 3.46
CA ASP A 169 -44.41 8.05 3.21
C ASP A 169 -44.64 6.79 4.08
N ARG A 170 -43.58 6.37 4.85
CA ARG A 170 -43.60 5.18 5.70
C ARG A 170 -42.94 5.44 7.05
N GLN A 171 -43.19 4.57 8.03
CA GLN A 171 -42.57 4.61 9.33
C GLN A 171 -41.19 4.00 9.29
N PHE A 172 -40.17 4.69 9.82
CA PHE A 172 -38.81 4.20 10.01
C PHE A 172 -38.23 4.71 11.34
N PRO A 173 -37.41 3.90 12.04
CA PRO A 173 -36.91 4.28 13.36
C PRO A 173 -35.89 5.44 13.33
N SER A 174 -35.23 5.72 12.21
CA SER A 174 -34.31 6.87 12.06
C SER A 174 -34.06 7.18 10.58
N LEU A 175 -34.49 8.38 10.16
CA LEU A 175 -34.28 8.89 8.79
C LEU A 175 -33.09 9.86 8.70
N GLY A 176 -32.46 10.17 9.80
CA GLY A 176 -31.50 11.27 9.85
C GLY A 176 -32.18 12.63 9.76
N MET A 177 -31.45 13.62 9.29
CA MET A 177 -31.86 15.03 9.24
C MET A 177 -31.63 15.54 7.82
N ALA A 178 -32.56 16.33 7.28
CA ALA A 178 -32.31 17.13 6.08
C ALA A 178 -31.87 18.54 6.51
N ILE A 179 -30.88 19.10 5.82
CA ILE A 179 -30.29 20.39 6.16
C ILE A 179 -30.19 21.26 4.92
N PHE A 180 -30.70 22.47 5.03
CA PHE A 180 -30.70 23.47 3.96
C PHE A 180 -30.06 24.76 4.41
N ASP A 181 -29.49 25.48 3.43
CA ASP A 181 -28.92 26.78 3.63
C ASP A 181 -29.11 27.66 2.38
N SER A 182 -28.82 28.94 2.46
CA SER A 182 -28.60 29.88 1.34
C SER A 182 -29.62 29.78 0.20
N ALA A 183 -30.89 30.09 0.48
CA ALA A 183 -31.92 30.28 -0.56
C ALA A 183 -31.65 31.59 -1.33
N ASN A 184 -31.20 31.52 -2.59
CA ASN A 184 -30.78 32.64 -3.44
C ASN A 184 -29.78 33.62 -2.81
N ALA A 185 -29.30 33.37 -1.60
CA ALA A 185 -28.28 34.19 -0.99
C ALA A 185 -26.92 33.94 -1.69
N PRO A 186 -26.06 34.96 -1.83
CA PRO A 186 -24.70 34.72 -2.22
C PRO A 186 -24.05 33.88 -1.13
N ASP A 187 -23.22 32.94 -1.53
CA ASP A 187 -22.34 32.26 -0.61
C ASP A 187 -21.52 33.32 0.13
N ALA A 188 -21.64 33.35 1.43
CA ALA A 188 -21.02 34.43 2.25
C ALA A 188 -19.50 34.27 2.37
N GLY A 189 -18.88 33.28 1.70
CA GLY A 189 -17.43 33.07 1.70
C GLY A 189 -16.84 32.87 3.10
N LEU A 190 -17.65 32.44 4.05
CA LEU A 190 -17.23 32.26 5.45
C LEU A 190 -16.48 30.92 5.60
N PRO A 191 -15.59 30.82 6.59
CA PRO A 191 -15.03 29.53 6.96
C PRO A 191 -16.18 28.53 7.16
N ARG A 192 -16.09 27.40 6.50
CA ARG A 192 -17.09 26.31 6.56
C ARG A 192 -17.42 26.06 8.03
N ARG A 193 -18.71 26.11 8.37
CA ARG A 193 -19.16 25.98 9.74
C ARG A 193 -18.61 24.70 10.37
N VAL A 194 -18.24 24.77 11.63
CA VAL A 194 -17.65 23.63 12.37
C VAL A 194 -18.53 22.40 12.25
N GLU A 195 -19.86 22.57 12.34
CA GLU A 195 -20.81 21.46 12.23
C GLU A 195 -20.88 20.88 10.82
N GLU A 196 -20.83 21.70 9.79
CA GLU A 196 -20.76 21.23 8.41
C GLU A 196 -19.50 20.38 8.16
N ARG A 197 -18.37 20.85 8.65
CA ARG A 197 -17.11 20.09 8.58
C ARG A 197 -17.20 18.76 9.33
N ARG A 198 -17.80 18.77 10.52
CA ARG A 198 -18.03 17.56 11.32
C ARG A 198 -18.87 16.53 10.57
N LEU A 199 -19.98 16.95 9.97
CA LEU A 199 -20.87 16.07 9.20
C LEU A 199 -20.21 15.57 7.91
N SER A 200 -19.43 16.39 7.23
CA SER A 200 -18.67 16.00 6.05
C SER A 200 -17.59 14.97 6.42
N ALA A 201 -16.86 15.19 7.50
CA ALA A 201 -15.87 14.24 7.99
C ALA A 201 -16.49 12.91 8.42
N GLN A 202 -17.68 12.93 9.02
CA GLN A 202 -18.43 11.73 9.34
C GLN A 202 -18.81 10.96 8.08
N ARG A 203 -19.34 11.63 7.05
CA ARG A 203 -19.72 11.01 5.78
C ARG A 203 -18.54 10.35 5.06
N VAL A 204 -17.39 11.03 5.00
CA VAL A 204 -16.17 10.47 4.40
C VAL A 204 -15.76 9.17 5.12
N ARG A 205 -15.82 9.15 6.47
CA ARG A 205 -15.52 7.94 7.25
C ARG A 205 -16.54 6.82 7.03
N GLU A 206 -17.85 7.14 6.96
CA GLU A 206 -18.90 6.17 6.65
C GLU A 206 -18.69 5.57 5.26
N GLN A 207 -18.38 6.37 4.26
CA GLN A 207 -18.09 5.91 2.89
C GLN A 207 -16.81 5.06 2.82
N ALA A 208 -15.77 5.39 3.57
CA ALA A 208 -14.57 4.56 3.67
C ALA A 208 -14.88 3.20 4.33
N ALA A 209 -15.70 3.20 5.39
CA ALA A 209 -16.15 1.98 6.03
C ALA A 209 -17.04 1.11 5.10
N GLU A 210 -17.92 1.72 4.32
CA GLU A 210 -18.72 1.03 3.29
C GLU A 210 -17.83 0.40 2.20
N LEU A 211 -16.81 1.14 1.76
CA LEU A 211 -15.83 0.64 0.78
C LEU A 211 -15.04 -0.54 1.35
N ALA A 212 -14.59 -0.46 2.60
CA ALA A 212 -13.90 -1.54 3.27
C ALA A 212 -14.80 -2.78 3.43
N ALA A 213 -16.07 -2.59 3.83
CA ALA A 213 -17.04 -3.68 3.98
C ALA A 213 -17.42 -4.34 2.65
N ALA A 214 -17.38 -3.59 1.54
CA ALA A 214 -17.65 -4.11 0.20
C ALA A 214 -16.49 -4.94 -0.38
N ARG A 215 -15.29 -4.85 0.17
CA ARG A 215 -14.17 -5.68 -0.26
C ARG A 215 -14.44 -7.14 0.08
N PRO A 216 -14.35 -8.06 -0.90
CA PRO A 216 -14.52 -9.47 -0.60
C PRO A 216 -13.37 -9.93 0.32
N HIS A 217 -13.72 -10.58 1.42
CA HIS A 217 -12.73 -11.31 2.22
C HIS A 217 -12.30 -12.54 1.43
N ALA A 218 -11.03 -12.57 1.03
CA ALA A 218 -10.48 -13.70 0.31
C ALA A 218 -10.39 -14.93 1.22
N ALA A 219 -10.68 -16.11 0.66
CA ALA A 219 -10.42 -17.36 1.36
C ALA A 219 -8.92 -17.56 1.54
N HIS A 220 -8.51 -17.97 2.72
CA HIS A 220 -7.11 -18.30 3.03
C HIS A 220 -6.90 -19.81 2.93
N PHE A 221 -5.94 -20.22 2.11
CA PHE A 221 -5.59 -21.61 1.93
C PHE A 221 -4.15 -21.84 2.38
N ASN A 222 -3.92 -22.81 3.27
CA ASN A 222 -2.59 -23.30 3.58
C ASN A 222 -2.25 -24.56 2.75
N ASN A 223 -1.04 -25.08 2.86
CA ASN A 223 -0.57 -26.25 2.13
C ASN A 223 -0.88 -27.58 2.82
N ASN A 224 -1.56 -27.59 3.96
CA ASN A 224 -1.87 -28.75 4.80
C ASN A 224 -0.65 -29.50 5.36
N ASP A 225 0.53 -28.93 5.39
CA ASP A 225 1.74 -29.59 5.92
C ASP A 225 1.60 -30.02 7.39
N GLU A 226 0.75 -29.33 8.19
CA GLU A 226 0.49 -29.68 9.58
C GLU A 226 -0.07 -31.09 9.79
N VAL A 227 -0.77 -31.64 8.80
CA VAL A 227 -1.44 -32.94 8.86
C VAL A 227 -0.99 -33.94 7.81
N SER A 228 -0.06 -33.54 6.92
CA SER A 228 0.27 -34.32 5.72
C SER A 228 1.27 -35.47 5.95
N TYR A 229 1.97 -35.50 7.09
CA TYR A 229 3.10 -36.41 7.31
C TYR A 229 2.87 -37.34 8.48
N PRO A 230 2.10 -38.44 8.33
CA PRO A 230 1.86 -39.40 9.38
C PRO A 230 3.17 -39.97 9.99
N GLY A 231 3.25 -40.04 11.31
CA GLY A 231 4.46 -40.47 12.02
C GLY A 231 5.50 -39.38 12.26
N PHE A 232 5.23 -38.14 11.81
CA PHE A 232 6.02 -36.96 12.10
C PHE A 232 5.17 -35.87 12.74
N SER A 233 5.76 -35.09 13.65
CA SER A 233 5.10 -33.98 14.29
C SER A 233 5.50 -32.67 13.60
N PHE A 234 4.59 -32.06 12.80
CA PHE A 234 4.70 -30.71 12.27
C PHE A 234 6.00 -30.38 11.52
N ILE A 235 6.61 -31.35 10.80
CA ILE A 235 7.92 -31.20 10.17
C ILE A 235 7.95 -30.17 9.06
N GLY A 236 6.82 -29.84 8.41
CA GLY A 236 6.69 -28.80 7.39
C GLY A 236 6.41 -27.39 7.97
N ASN A 237 6.26 -27.30 9.30
CA ASN A 237 5.81 -26.09 9.97
C ASN A 237 6.89 -25.45 10.83
N TYR A 238 6.74 -24.17 11.06
CA TYR A 238 7.58 -23.35 11.91
C TYR A 238 7.47 -23.77 13.37
N SER A 239 8.59 -24.04 14.01
CA SER A 239 8.63 -24.47 15.41
C SER A 239 9.75 -23.85 16.24
N LYS A 240 10.63 -23.08 15.64
CA LYS A 240 11.76 -22.44 16.36
C LYS A 240 11.30 -21.63 17.55
N GLY A 241 11.93 -21.87 18.71
CA GLY A 241 11.56 -21.29 20.00
C GLY A 241 10.62 -22.17 20.82
N LEU A 242 9.95 -23.13 20.21
CA LEU A 242 9.20 -24.19 20.90
C LEU A 242 10.15 -25.30 21.39
N ARG A 243 9.63 -26.30 22.08
CA ARG A 243 10.40 -27.48 22.47
C ARG A 243 10.58 -28.44 21.29
N HIS A 244 11.76 -29.06 21.23
CA HIS A 244 12.10 -30.07 20.23
C HIS A 244 12.69 -31.32 20.87
N ASP A 245 12.60 -32.44 20.17
CA ASP A 245 13.29 -33.69 20.54
C ASP A 245 14.80 -33.63 20.21
N THR A 246 15.50 -34.73 20.43
CA THR A 246 16.97 -34.81 20.26
C THR A 246 17.42 -34.71 18.79
N VAL A 247 16.52 -34.87 17.83
CA VAL A 247 16.80 -34.69 16.40
C VAL A 247 16.25 -33.37 15.87
N GLY A 248 15.60 -32.56 16.72
CA GLY A 248 15.10 -31.24 16.36
C GLY A 248 13.73 -31.26 15.68
N ASP A 249 12.93 -32.32 15.89
CA ASP A 249 11.53 -32.33 15.51
C ASP A 249 10.69 -31.66 16.63
N PRO A 250 9.63 -30.93 16.27
CA PRO A 250 8.80 -30.22 17.24
C PRO A 250 8.13 -31.16 18.25
N ASP A 251 8.16 -30.79 19.53
CA ASP A 251 7.36 -31.45 20.56
C ASP A 251 5.88 -31.22 20.30
N PRO A 252 5.03 -32.28 20.16
CA PRO A 252 3.63 -32.14 19.83
C PRO A 252 2.82 -31.34 20.85
N VAL A 253 3.18 -31.43 22.16
CA VAL A 253 2.47 -30.72 23.23
C VAL A 253 2.80 -29.23 23.15
N SER A 254 4.06 -28.89 22.93
CA SER A 254 4.52 -27.52 22.78
C SER A 254 3.90 -26.87 21.54
N TYR A 255 3.91 -27.54 20.39
CA TYR A 255 3.27 -27.05 19.16
C TYR A 255 1.74 -26.94 19.35
N GLY A 256 1.10 -27.90 20.01
CA GLY A 256 -0.33 -27.86 20.33
C GLY A 256 -0.72 -26.66 21.18
N SER A 257 0.16 -26.20 22.09
CA SER A 257 -0.10 -24.98 22.88
C SER A 257 -0.10 -23.72 21.99
N LEU A 258 0.74 -23.66 20.98
CA LEU A 258 0.72 -22.57 19.98
C LEU A 258 -0.59 -22.61 19.15
N LEU A 259 -0.99 -23.80 18.66
CA LEU A 259 -2.22 -23.91 17.87
C LEU A 259 -3.44 -23.51 18.69
N ARG A 260 -3.54 -23.91 19.97
CA ARG A 260 -4.62 -23.50 20.87
C ARG A 260 -4.71 -21.98 21.00
N ALA A 261 -3.59 -21.30 21.23
CA ALA A 261 -3.55 -19.84 21.33
C ALA A 261 -4.01 -19.16 20.04
N LEU A 262 -3.56 -19.65 18.87
CA LEU A 262 -3.94 -19.11 17.57
C LEU A 262 -5.43 -19.35 17.23
N GLU A 263 -6.00 -20.45 17.68
CA GLU A 263 -7.41 -20.80 17.48
C GLU A 263 -8.33 -20.02 18.42
N SER A 264 -8.04 -20.02 19.73
CA SER A 264 -8.84 -19.30 20.74
C SER A 264 -8.78 -17.79 20.58
N ARG A 265 -7.61 -17.27 20.16
CA ARG A 265 -7.28 -15.84 20.09
C ARG A 265 -7.38 -15.13 21.46
N ASP A 266 -7.47 -15.90 22.54
CA ASP A 266 -7.46 -15.36 23.89
C ASP A 266 -6.05 -14.91 24.28
N PRO A 267 -5.85 -13.65 24.73
CA PRO A 267 -4.54 -13.17 25.16
C PRO A 267 -3.89 -14.04 26.25
N GLY A 268 -4.67 -14.67 27.12
CA GLY A 268 -4.15 -15.56 28.16
C GLY A 268 -3.52 -16.83 27.57
N ASP A 269 -4.13 -17.43 26.55
CA ASP A 269 -3.58 -18.61 25.88
C ASP A 269 -2.23 -18.34 25.21
N PHE A 270 -1.98 -17.11 24.72
CA PHE A 270 -0.67 -16.73 24.18
C PHE A 270 0.43 -16.71 25.27
N GLU A 271 0.10 -16.41 26.52
CA GLU A 271 1.06 -16.47 27.63
C GLU A 271 1.31 -17.92 28.10
N GLU A 272 0.46 -18.86 27.75
CA GLU A 272 0.57 -20.29 28.08
C GLU A 272 1.31 -21.12 27.00
N ILE A 273 1.86 -20.48 25.95
CA ILE A 273 2.64 -21.18 24.92
C ILE A 273 3.93 -21.76 25.53
N LEU A 274 4.13 -23.06 25.36
CA LEU A 274 5.27 -23.79 25.94
C LEU A 274 6.54 -23.57 25.12
N LEU A 275 7.39 -22.62 25.54
CA LEU A 275 8.67 -22.36 24.91
C LEU A 275 9.74 -23.37 25.31
N GLY A 276 10.72 -23.57 24.42
CA GLY A 276 11.89 -24.42 24.67
C GLY A 276 13.05 -23.72 25.38
N GLY A 277 13.11 -22.38 25.28
CA GLY A 277 14.19 -21.56 25.86
C GLY A 277 13.77 -20.13 26.17
N ALA A 278 14.74 -19.24 26.29
CA ALA A 278 14.52 -17.84 26.69
C ALA A 278 14.02 -16.94 25.55
N LYS A 279 14.23 -17.34 24.30
CA LYS A 279 13.83 -16.57 23.11
C LYS A 279 12.31 -16.58 22.94
N LYS A 280 11.70 -15.41 22.97
CA LYS A 280 10.25 -15.26 22.81
C LYS A 280 9.85 -15.30 21.34
N LEU A 281 8.61 -15.74 21.06
CA LEU A 281 8.00 -15.63 19.74
C LEU A 281 7.73 -14.16 19.38
N THR A 282 7.92 -13.82 18.11
CA THR A 282 7.76 -12.44 17.67
C THR A 282 6.30 -12.15 17.33
N ASN A 283 5.61 -11.53 18.28
CA ASN A 283 4.28 -10.94 18.18
C ASN A 283 3.24 -11.77 17.39
N PRO A 284 2.88 -12.98 17.85
CA PRO A 284 1.91 -13.83 17.12
C PRO A 284 0.51 -13.22 17.01
N GLN A 285 0.17 -12.23 17.84
CA GLN A 285 -1.13 -11.56 17.84
C GLN A 285 -1.25 -10.38 16.87
N ALA A 286 -0.15 -9.92 16.23
CA ALA A 286 -0.17 -8.70 15.44
C ALA A 286 -1.21 -8.70 14.30
N GLY A 287 -1.42 -9.85 13.65
CA GLY A 287 -2.42 -10.00 12.58
C GLY A 287 -3.87 -10.09 13.06
N LEU A 288 -4.11 -10.02 14.38
CA LEU A 288 -5.45 -9.99 14.98
C LEU A 288 -5.95 -8.55 15.24
N ALA A 289 -5.06 -7.55 15.13
CA ALA A 289 -5.44 -6.16 15.26
C ALA A 289 -6.24 -5.71 14.03
N PHE A 290 -7.29 -4.92 14.29
CA PHE A 290 -8.08 -4.31 13.22
C PHE A 290 -7.39 -3.08 12.64
N ASP A 291 -7.52 -2.86 11.34
CA ASP A 291 -7.10 -1.65 10.65
C ASP A 291 -8.30 -0.73 10.40
N LEU A 292 -8.15 0.56 10.76
CA LEU A 292 -9.21 1.57 10.58
C LEU A 292 -9.22 2.17 9.17
N GLU A 293 -8.14 2.01 8.45
CA GLU A 293 -7.96 2.46 7.06
C GLU A 293 -7.18 1.39 6.29
N ALA A 294 -7.30 1.35 4.98
CA ALA A 294 -6.78 0.31 4.10
C ALA A 294 -7.46 -1.06 4.30
N PRO A 295 -7.09 -2.09 3.55
CA PRO A 295 -7.58 -3.43 3.80
C PRO A 295 -7.20 -3.91 5.19
N ASP A 296 -8.17 -4.46 5.92
CA ASP A 296 -7.89 -5.18 7.16
C ASP A 296 -6.83 -6.27 6.94
N ALA A 297 -6.02 -6.56 7.96
CA ALA A 297 -4.93 -7.54 7.90
C ALA A 297 -5.39 -8.91 7.36
N GLN A 298 -6.65 -9.29 7.60
CA GLN A 298 -7.24 -10.55 7.17
C GLN A 298 -7.99 -10.47 5.82
N ALA A 299 -8.11 -9.29 5.22
CA ALA A 299 -8.79 -9.11 3.93
C ALA A 299 -7.92 -9.42 2.71
N VAL A 300 -6.59 -9.51 2.87
CA VAL A 300 -5.64 -9.81 1.81
C VAL A 300 -5.04 -11.20 1.97
N THR A 301 -4.79 -11.88 0.86
CA THR A 301 -4.33 -13.28 0.85
C THR A 301 -3.13 -13.49 -0.04
N MET A 302 -2.39 -14.57 0.26
CA MET A 302 -1.30 -15.13 -0.52
C MET A 302 -1.67 -16.56 -0.97
N PRO A 303 -1.08 -17.08 -2.06
CA PRO A 303 -1.19 -18.50 -2.41
C PRO A 303 -0.69 -19.41 -1.30
N ALA A 304 -1.08 -20.67 -1.31
CA ALA A 304 -0.53 -21.66 -0.39
C ALA A 304 0.99 -21.80 -0.59
N ALA A 305 1.74 -21.87 0.51
CA ALA A 305 3.19 -22.07 0.43
C ALA A 305 3.54 -23.43 -0.20
N PRO A 306 4.70 -23.57 -0.88
CA PRO A 306 5.18 -24.87 -1.33
C PRO A 306 5.25 -25.87 -0.18
N ARG A 307 4.79 -27.10 -0.41
CA ARG A 307 4.81 -28.19 0.57
C ARG A 307 6.24 -28.60 0.90
N PHE A 308 6.46 -29.10 2.10
CA PHE A 308 7.75 -29.58 2.59
C PHE A 308 8.37 -30.64 1.68
N ASP A 309 7.57 -31.60 1.19
CA ASP A 309 8.00 -32.72 0.33
C ASP A 309 8.05 -32.36 -1.17
N SER A 310 7.69 -31.12 -1.54
CA SER A 310 7.57 -30.70 -2.93
C SER A 310 8.93 -30.53 -3.61
N GLN A 311 8.93 -30.70 -4.93
CA GLN A 311 10.07 -30.38 -5.78
C GLN A 311 10.40 -28.89 -5.69
N GLN A 312 9.41 -28.01 -5.61
CA GLN A 312 9.61 -26.58 -5.48
C GLN A 312 10.38 -26.22 -4.20
N ALA A 313 9.99 -26.76 -3.03
CA ALA A 313 10.72 -26.53 -1.79
C ALA A 313 12.19 -26.99 -1.88
N ALA A 314 12.43 -28.14 -2.54
CA ALA A 314 13.78 -28.63 -2.77
C ALA A 314 14.60 -27.72 -3.69
N HIS A 315 13.99 -27.16 -4.72
CA HIS A 315 14.66 -26.23 -5.65
C HIS A 315 14.98 -24.89 -4.95
N GLU A 316 14.03 -24.34 -4.20
CA GLU A 316 14.28 -23.15 -3.38
C GLU A 316 15.43 -23.39 -2.37
N MET A 317 15.47 -24.56 -1.76
CA MET A 317 16.54 -24.93 -0.85
C MET A 317 17.89 -25.04 -1.55
N GLY A 318 17.93 -25.60 -2.77
CA GLY A 318 19.13 -25.66 -3.61
C GLY A 318 19.67 -24.27 -3.92
N GLU A 319 18.79 -23.31 -4.25
CA GLU A 319 19.19 -21.92 -4.44
C GLU A 319 19.82 -21.31 -3.16
N LEU A 320 19.23 -21.58 -2.00
CA LEU A 320 19.74 -21.05 -0.72
C LEU A 320 21.12 -21.61 -0.35
N TYR A 321 21.39 -22.87 -0.65
CA TYR A 321 22.74 -23.44 -0.51
C TYR A 321 23.75 -22.73 -1.44
N TRP A 322 23.36 -22.47 -2.69
CA TRP A 322 24.22 -21.72 -3.62
C TRP A 322 24.40 -20.27 -3.20
N MET A 323 23.35 -19.61 -2.69
CA MET A 323 23.48 -18.27 -2.11
C MET A 323 24.46 -18.25 -0.92
N ALA A 324 24.41 -19.26 -0.04
CA ALA A 324 25.33 -19.37 1.09
C ALA A 324 26.78 -19.53 0.63
N LEU A 325 27.04 -20.36 -0.40
CA LEU A 325 28.37 -20.56 -0.97
C LEU A 325 28.89 -19.30 -1.71
N ALA A 326 28.01 -18.57 -2.41
CA ALA A 326 28.35 -17.37 -3.18
C ALA A 326 28.33 -16.09 -2.34
N ARG A 327 28.04 -16.17 -1.06
CA ARG A 327 27.76 -15.02 -0.16
C ARG A 327 28.85 -13.97 -0.19
N ASP A 328 30.12 -14.38 -0.34
CA ASP A 328 31.28 -13.50 -0.31
C ASP A 328 31.79 -13.09 -1.70
N VAL A 329 31.22 -13.60 -2.79
CA VAL A 329 31.61 -13.25 -4.16
C VAL A 329 31.08 -11.84 -4.49
N PRO A 330 31.95 -10.87 -4.87
CA PRO A 330 31.49 -9.55 -5.25
C PRO A 330 30.60 -9.59 -6.52
N PHE A 331 29.50 -8.85 -6.52
CA PHE A 331 28.59 -8.79 -7.67
C PHE A 331 29.26 -8.39 -8.98
N ILE A 332 30.26 -7.49 -8.90
CA ILE A 332 31.04 -7.05 -10.07
C ILE A 332 31.82 -8.20 -10.71
N HIS A 333 32.06 -9.28 -10.01
CA HIS A 333 32.78 -10.46 -10.53
C HIS A 333 31.85 -11.54 -11.14
N TYR A 334 30.53 -11.44 -10.97
CA TYR A 334 29.60 -12.50 -11.41
C TYR A 334 29.75 -12.85 -12.91
N ALA A 335 29.91 -11.85 -13.76
CA ALA A 335 30.08 -12.08 -15.20
C ALA A 335 31.37 -12.84 -15.53
N THR A 336 32.48 -12.50 -14.89
CA THR A 336 33.78 -13.17 -15.06
C THR A 336 33.76 -14.56 -14.45
N GLU A 337 33.26 -14.68 -13.23
CA GLU A 337 33.13 -15.95 -12.52
C GLU A 337 32.23 -16.95 -13.27
N ALA A 338 31.16 -16.49 -13.93
CA ALA A 338 30.25 -17.34 -14.72
C ALA A 338 30.94 -18.04 -15.90
N THR A 339 32.10 -17.54 -16.35
CA THR A 339 32.91 -18.11 -17.44
C THR A 339 34.20 -18.80 -16.93
N THR A 340 34.45 -18.73 -15.63
CA THR A 340 35.61 -19.33 -14.99
C THR A 340 35.27 -20.74 -14.50
N THR A 341 35.83 -21.77 -15.19
CA THR A 341 35.58 -23.18 -14.88
C THR A 341 35.89 -23.50 -13.41
N GLY A 342 34.93 -24.09 -12.74
CA GLY A 342 35.03 -24.53 -11.34
C GLY A 342 34.77 -23.40 -10.31
N SER A 343 34.48 -22.18 -10.74
CA SER A 343 34.08 -21.10 -9.80
C SER A 343 32.73 -21.39 -9.16
N ILE A 344 32.44 -20.74 -8.03
CA ILE A 344 31.16 -20.88 -7.33
C ILE A 344 29.99 -20.41 -8.21
N ILE A 345 30.16 -19.32 -8.95
CA ILE A 345 29.09 -18.73 -9.78
C ILE A 345 28.79 -19.64 -11.00
N GLU A 346 29.81 -20.13 -11.68
CA GLU A 346 29.64 -21.08 -12.79
C GLU A 346 28.89 -22.35 -12.33
N ARG A 347 29.32 -22.94 -11.20
CA ARG A 347 28.69 -24.14 -10.62
C ARG A 347 27.25 -23.86 -10.17
N ALA A 348 26.99 -22.70 -9.56
CA ALA A 348 25.63 -22.32 -9.17
C ALA A 348 24.70 -22.21 -10.39
N ILE A 349 25.16 -21.56 -11.46
CA ILE A 349 24.40 -21.44 -12.73
C ILE A 349 24.14 -22.83 -13.31
N ALA A 350 25.17 -23.70 -13.41
CA ALA A 350 25.04 -25.04 -13.97
C ALA A 350 24.06 -25.89 -13.14
N SER A 351 24.16 -25.88 -11.82
CA SER A 351 23.28 -26.65 -10.93
C SER A 351 21.83 -26.14 -10.99
N LEU A 352 21.60 -24.81 -10.95
CA LEU A 352 20.25 -24.25 -11.02
C LEU A 352 19.60 -24.47 -12.39
N ARG A 353 20.35 -24.51 -13.48
CA ARG A 353 19.86 -24.88 -14.82
C ARG A 353 19.59 -26.36 -14.98
N GLY A 354 20.34 -27.21 -14.28
CA GLY A 354 20.31 -28.67 -14.42
C GLY A 354 19.48 -29.37 -13.36
N GLU A 355 20.02 -29.46 -12.13
CA GLU A 355 19.45 -30.24 -11.03
C GLU A 355 18.17 -29.61 -10.47
N PHE A 356 18.07 -28.27 -10.52
CA PHE A 356 16.99 -27.46 -10.00
C PHE A 356 16.22 -26.72 -11.10
N ARG A 357 16.24 -27.24 -12.31
CA ARG A 357 15.45 -26.74 -13.44
C ARG A 357 13.97 -26.81 -13.13
N ASP A 358 13.17 -25.95 -13.76
CA ASP A 358 11.72 -25.78 -13.53
C ASP A 358 11.36 -25.10 -12.21
N PHE A 359 12.29 -24.41 -11.65
CA PHE A 359 12.14 -23.54 -10.51
C PHE A 359 11.36 -22.28 -10.91
N GLY A 360 10.07 -22.27 -10.61
CA GLY A 360 9.05 -21.33 -11.09
C GLY A 360 9.49 -19.87 -11.26
N GLY A 361 9.38 -19.37 -12.49
CA GLY A 361 9.46 -17.94 -12.80
C GLY A 361 10.83 -17.37 -13.14
N PHE A 362 11.91 -18.17 -13.19
CA PHE A 362 13.28 -17.64 -13.33
C PHE A 362 13.76 -17.38 -14.74
N GLY A 363 13.11 -17.88 -15.77
CA GLY A 363 13.73 -17.84 -17.09
C GLY A 363 15.12 -18.52 -17.09
N ASP A 364 15.97 -18.14 -18.03
CA ASP A 364 17.34 -18.66 -18.11
C ASP A 364 18.21 -18.09 -16.96
N VAL A 365 18.77 -18.94 -16.10
CA VAL A 365 19.70 -18.54 -15.06
C VAL A 365 21.04 -18.17 -15.69
N THR A 366 21.42 -16.92 -15.64
CA THR A 366 22.67 -16.36 -16.19
C THR A 366 23.43 -15.60 -15.11
N ALA A 367 24.62 -15.11 -15.37
CA ALA A 367 25.31 -14.19 -14.47
C ALA A 367 24.47 -12.92 -14.15
N GLN A 368 23.65 -12.48 -15.12
CA GLN A 368 22.80 -11.29 -14.97
C GLN A 368 21.54 -11.56 -14.12
N THR A 369 21.00 -12.79 -14.17
CA THR A 369 19.74 -13.13 -13.49
C THR A 369 19.93 -13.92 -12.19
N LEU A 370 21.15 -14.46 -11.95
CA LEU A 370 21.46 -15.27 -10.77
C LEU A 370 21.15 -14.55 -9.48
N PHE A 371 20.32 -15.15 -8.62
CA PHE A 371 19.90 -14.65 -7.31
C PHE A 371 19.15 -13.31 -7.34
N ARG A 372 18.72 -12.83 -8.51
CA ARG A 372 17.93 -11.61 -8.68
C ARG A 372 16.42 -11.88 -8.66
N GLY A 373 15.64 -10.84 -8.57
CA GLY A 373 14.19 -10.92 -8.58
C GLY A 373 13.60 -11.09 -9.99
N ILE A 374 12.27 -11.21 -10.03
CA ILE A 374 11.52 -11.52 -11.26
C ILE A 374 10.68 -10.35 -11.77
N TYR A 375 10.53 -9.30 -10.97
CA TYR A 375 9.69 -8.17 -11.34
C TYR A 375 10.42 -7.18 -12.24
N SER A 376 9.63 -6.36 -12.95
CA SER A 376 10.16 -5.40 -13.92
C SER A 376 11.22 -4.49 -13.31
N GLY A 377 12.38 -4.35 -13.99
CA GLY A 377 13.52 -3.56 -13.56
C GLY A 377 14.50 -4.27 -12.63
N GLU A 378 14.11 -5.37 -11.95
CA GLU A 378 14.99 -6.04 -11.00
C GLU A 378 16.23 -6.66 -11.66
N GLN A 379 16.14 -7.04 -12.93
CA GLN A 379 17.25 -7.63 -13.69
C GLN A 379 17.99 -6.62 -14.59
N VAL A 380 17.59 -5.36 -14.59
CA VAL A 380 18.21 -4.28 -15.37
C VAL A 380 19.32 -3.63 -14.54
N GLY A 381 20.47 -3.34 -15.16
CA GLY A 381 21.58 -2.65 -14.51
C GLY A 381 22.28 -3.45 -13.41
N PRO A 382 22.96 -2.79 -12.45
CA PRO A 382 23.67 -3.41 -11.35
C PRO A 382 22.76 -4.27 -10.46
N TYR A 383 23.34 -5.20 -9.72
CA TYR A 383 22.61 -6.08 -8.80
C TYR A 383 21.89 -5.29 -7.71
N VAL A 384 22.58 -4.33 -7.11
CA VAL A 384 22.07 -3.52 -6.00
C VAL A 384 21.35 -2.31 -6.56
N SER A 385 20.18 -2.01 -6.01
CA SER A 385 19.40 -0.81 -6.36
C SER A 385 20.20 0.47 -6.13
N GLN A 386 20.01 1.44 -7.02
CA GLN A 386 20.65 2.75 -6.93
C GLN A 386 20.29 3.48 -5.63
N PHE A 387 19.11 3.22 -5.09
CA PHE A 387 18.65 3.78 -3.80
C PHE A 387 19.39 3.23 -2.58
N LEU A 388 20.25 2.21 -2.74
CA LEU A 388 21.13 1.68 -1.68
C LEU A 388 22.61 2.06 -1.87
N LEU A 389 22.96 2.71 -2.96
CA LEU A 389 24.36 3.01 -3.29
C LEU A 389 24.58 4.47 -3.62
N LYS A 390 23.73 5.02 -4.50
CA LYS A 390 23.99 6.29 -5.15
C LYS A 390 23.81 7.48 -4.21
N GLY A 391 24.71 8.45 -4.28
CA GLY A 391 24.58 9.75 -3.64
C GLY A 391 23.77 10.72 -4.51
N ASN A 392 23.26 11.77 -3.86
CA ASN A 392 22.72 12.95 -4.52
C ASN A 392 23.70 14.13 -4.34
N ALA A 393 23.41 15.28 -4.98
CA ALA A 393 24.23 16.47 -4.85
C ALA A 393 24.28 17.01 -3.43
N ASP A 394 25.47 17.28 -2.89
CA ASP A 394 25.65 18.00 -1.61
C ASP A 394 25.74 19.52 -1.88
N PRO A 395 24.71 20.31 -1.53
CA PRO A 395 24.70 21.76 -1.79
C PRO A 395 25.78 22.54 -1.01
N ARG A 396 26.38 21.93 0.01
CA ARG A 396 27.41 22.57 0.86
C ARG A 396 28.82 22.45 0.34
N LYS A 397 29.03 21.60 -0.67
CA LYS A 397 30.35 21.41 -1.25
C LYS A 397 30.58 22.29 -2.47
N PRO A 398 31.76 22.92 -2.60
CA PRO A 398 32.10 23.72 -3.78
C PRO A 398 31.97 22.91 -5.06
N GLU A 399 31.74 23.62 -6.14
CA GLU A 399 31.71 23.09 -7.48
C GLU A 399 32.89 22.18 -7.81
N GLY A 400 32.57 20.97 -8.37
CA GLY A 400 33.57 19.95 -8.68
C GLY A 400 34.10 19.15 -7.49
N GLN A 401 33.71 19.51 -6.25
CA GLN A 401 34.08 18.78 -5.05
C GLN A 401 32.85 18.18 -4.37
N GLY A 402 32.49 16.93 -4.70
CA GLY A 402 31.55 16.15 -3.94
C GLY A 402 30.07 16.22 -4.38
N ARG A 403 29.82 16.65 -5.60
CA ARG A 403 28.55 16.52 -6.27
C ARG A 403 28.61 15.39 -7.28
N ASN A 404 28.77 14.18 -6.82
CA ASN A 404 28.69 13.09 -7.75
C ASN A 404 27.95 11.91 -7.11
N ALA A 405 27.31 11.16 -7.96
CA ALA A 405 26.64 9.92 -7.61
C ALA A 405 27.57 8.93 -6.89
N LEU A 406 28.89 9.16 -6.97
CA LEU A 406 29.94 8.25 -6.50
C LEU A 406 30.29 8.43 -5.01
N ASP A 407 29.81 9.47 -4.33
CA ASP A 407 30.16 9.72 -2.93
C ASP A 407 29.26 8.94 -1.92
N GLY A 408 28.10 8.46 -2.38
CA GLY A 408 27.18 7.66 -1.58
C GLY A 408 26.51 8.41 -0.42
N TYR A 409 26.45 9.75 -0.48
CA TYR A 409 25.75 10.56 0.51
C TYR A 409 24.42 11.07 -0.04
N ILE A 410 23.35 10.84 0.70
CA ILE A 410 22.05 11.48 0.46
C ILE A 410 21.98 12.73 1.33
N THR A 411 21.78 13.89 0.73
CA THR A 411 21.56 15.16 1.41
C THR A 411 20.10 15.59 1.23
N TYR A 412 19.41 15.82 2.34
CA TYR A 412 18.06 16.35 2.36
C TYR A 412 17.99 17.45 3.43
N GLY A 413 17.79 18.69 3.01
CA GLY A 413 17.91 19.85 3.88
C GLY A 413 19.28 19.92 4.57
N SER A 414 19.32 19.91 5.89
CA SER A 414 20.55 19.89 6.69
C SER A 414 21.06 18.49 7.05
N GLN A 415 20.34 17.44 6.66
CA GLN A 415 20.68 16.06 7.00
C GLN A 415 21.55 15.43 5.93
N VAL A 416 22.45 14.55 6.35
CA VAL A 416 23.32 13.76 5.46
C VAL A 416 23.25 12.30 5.89
N ILE A 417 22.88 11.43 4.96
CA ILE A 417 22.78 9.99 5.14
C ILE A 417 23.93 9.34 4.37
N ASP A 418 24.73 8.50 5.03
CA ASP A 418 25.80 7.72 4.42
C ASP A 418 25.25 6.35 3.99
N GLN A 419 25.27 6.02 2.69
CA GLN A 419 24.81 4.75 2.13
C GLN A 419 25.72 3.56 2.48
N ARG A 420 26.89 3.82 3.06
CA ARG A 420 27.80 2.76 3.53
C ARG A 420 27.38 2.23 4.89
N GLN A 421 27.64 0.96 5.12
CA GLN A 421 27.34 0.24 6.36
C GLN A 421 28.57 -0.38 7.00
N TRP A 422 28.46 -0.77 8.27
CA TRP A 422 29.40 -1.70 8.90
C TRP A 422 29.18 -3.08 8.28
N THR A 423 30.25 -3.82 8.01
CA THR A 423 30.20 -5.14 7.39
C THR A 423 30.67 -6.22 8.34
N VAL A 424 30.35 -7.47 8.05
CA VAL A 424 30.82 -8.60 8.84
C VAL A 424 32.35 -8.71 8.68
N LYS A 425 33.04 -8.91 9.79
CA LYS A 425 34.48 -9.08 9.85
C LYS A 425 34.87 -10.37 9.16
N GLY A 426 35.77 -10.29 8.19
CA GLY A 426 36.37 -11.47 7.59
C GLY A 426 37.32 -12.15 8.57
N PHE A 427 37.42 -13.46 8.52
CA PHE A 427 38.44 -14.24 9.20
C PHE A 427 39.56 -14.55 8.20
N PRO A 428 40.67 -13.81 8.21
CA PRO A 428 41.74 -13.96 7.20
C PRO A 428 42.31 -15.37 7.15
N GLU A 429 42.25 -16.10 8.26
CA GLU A 429 42.78 -17.46 8.41
C GLU A 429 41.92 -18.52 7.73
N LEU A 430 40.66 -18.23 7.47
CA LEU A 430 39.70 -19.14 6.86
C LEU A 430 39.30 -18.74 5.42
N GLY A 431 39.80 -17.62 4.90
CA GLY A 431 39.52 -17.13 3.55
C GLY A 431 38.06 -16.71 3.29
N ALA A 432 37.23 -16.75 4.33
CA ALA A 432 35.82 -16.34 4.27
C ALA A 432 35.36 -15.76 5.60
N ALA A 433 34.27 -14.98 5.60
CA ALA A 433 33.62 -14.58 6.84
C ALA A 433 32.94 -15.80 7.50
N ALA A 434 32.73 -15.73 8.83
CA ALA A 434 32.08 -16.83 9.54
C ALA A 434 30.62 -17.00 9.08
N ASP A 435 30.27 -18.25 8.79
CA ASP A 435 28.90 -18.68 8.71
C ASP A 435 28.50 -19.35 10.03
N TYR A 436 27.26 -19.16 10.43
CA TYR A 436 26.73 -19.62 11.71
C TYR A 436 25.85 -20.86 11.54
N LEU A 437 25.54 -21.55 12.64
CA LEU A 437 24.66 -22.71 12.76
C LEU A 437 25.09 -23.89 11.86
N THR A 438 26.39 -24.06 11.65
CA THR A 438 26.98 -25.15 10.87
C THR A 438 27.26 -26.42 11.72
N HIS A 439 27.01 -26.39 13.03
CA HIS A 439 27.14 -27.52 13.94
C HIS A 439 25.81 -27.90 14.52
N PHE A 440 25.45 -29.19 14.44
CA PHE A 440 24.13 -29.70 14.83
C PHE A 440 23.73 -29.35 16.26
N THR A 441 24.64 -29.49 17.23
CA THR A 441 24.35 -29.15 18.64
C THR A 441 23.96 -27.69 18.79
N ARG A 442 24.71 -26.77 18.17
CA ARG A 442 24.39 -25.34 18.23
C ARG A 442 23.09 -25.02 17.51
N TRP A 443 22.87 -25.62 16.35
CA TRP A 443 21.61 -25.49 15.61
C TRP A 443 20.43 -25.92 16.48
N LEU A 444 20.51 -27.09 17.16
CA LEU A 444 19.45 -27.61 18.02
C LEU A 444 19.19 -26.70 19.25
N GLU A 445 20.21 -26.17 19.87
CA GLU A 445 20.08 -25.20 20.96
C GLU A 445 19.30 -23.95 20.52
N VAL A 446 19.59 -23.45 19.33
CA VAL A 446 18.93 -22.26 18.77
C VAL A 446 17.49 -22.60 18.36
N GLN A 447 17.21 -23.79 17.82
CA GLN A 447 15.82 -24.24 17.59
C GLN A 447 15.01 -24.28 18.90
N ASN A 448 15.60 -24.73 20.00
CA ASN A 448 15.00 -24.73 21.35
C ASN A 448 14.97 -23.36 22.01
N GLY A 449 15.20 -22.27 21.27
CA GLY A 449 15.03 -20.91 21.80
C GLY A 449 16.23 -20.37 22.57
N ARG A 450 17.45 -20.82 22.28
CA ARG A 450 18.68 -20.11 22.71
C ARG A 450 18.75 -18.76 21.99
N ASP A 451 19.07 -17.71 22.75
CA ASP A 451 19.24 -16.36 22.21
C ASP A 451 20.73 -16.06 21.97
N ASP A 452 21.12 -16.05 20.70
CA ASP A 452 22.48 -15.73 20.25
C ASP A 452 22.59 -14.34 19.59
N ARG A 453 21.57 -13.48 19.71
CA ARG A 453 21.63 -12.10 19.20
C ARG A 453 22.76 -11.32 19.84
N GLY A 454 23.40 -10.43 19.04
CA GLY A 454 24.50 -9.59 19.48
C GLY A 454 25.87 -10.29 19.48
N ASN A 455 25.94 -11.54 19.01
CA ASN A 455 27.21 -12.26 18.82
C ASN A 455 27.82 -12.02 17.42
N ASP A 456 27.32 -11.01 16.70
CA ASP A 456 27.80 -10.64 15.37
C ASP A 456 29.23 -10.09 15.43
N GLN A 457 30.06 -10.53 14.49
CA GLN A 457 31.43 -10.06 14.35
C GLN A 457 31.51 -8.96 13.29
N LEU A 458 31.28 -7.70 13.69
CA LEU A 458 31.33 -6.55 12.79
C LEU A 458 32.72 -5.92 12.72
N ASP A 459 33.12 -5.51 11.51
CA ASP A 459 34.26 -4.63 11.27
C ASP A 459 33.86 -3.17 11.54
N MET A 460 34.13 -2.69 12.74
CA MET A 460 33.83 -1.32 13.16
C MET A 460 34.91 -0.32 12.73
N THR A 461 35.93 -0.73 11.96
CA THR A 461 37.00 0.15 11.51
C THR A 461 36.70 0.88 10.22
N ARG A 462 35.84 0.31 9.36
CA ARG A 462 35.49 0.85 8.04
C ARG A 462 34.09 0.53 7.65
N ARG A 463 33.31 1.53 7.15
CA ARG A 463 32.06 1.34 6.44
C ARG A 463 32.32 1.03 4.96
N ARG A 464 31.43 0.23 4.36
CA ARG A 464 31.51 -0.19 2.95
C ARG A 464 30.14 -0.09 2.28
N PHE A 465 30.16 0.13 0.98
CA PHE A 465 28.99 -0.08 0.12
C PHE A 465 28.68 -1.58 0.02
N ILE A 466 27.40 -1.90 -0.22
CA ILE A 466 26.97 -3.29 -0.46
C ILE A 466 27.64 -3.79 -1.74
N ARG A 467 28.50 -4.82 -1.63
CA ARG A 467 29.30 -5.39 -2.72
C ARG A 467 28.95 -6.82 -3.06
N ASN A 468 28.32 -7.57 -2.14
CA ASN A 468 28.03 -8.99 -2.25
C ASN A 468 26.79 -9.37 -1.43
N LEU A 469 26.38 -10.65 -1.49
CA LEU A 469 25.20 -11.14 -0.76
C LEU A 469 25.38 -11.07 0.77
N ARG A 470 26.60 -11.20 1.31
CA ARG A 470 26.84 -11.08 2.75
C ARG A 470 26.59 -9.66 3.24
N ASP A 471 27.07 -8.67 2.53
CA ASP A 471 26.83 -7.27 2.88
C ASP A 471 25.33 -6.95 2.80
N GLY A 472 24.64 -7.47 1.79
CA GLY A 472 23.19 -7.37 1.69
C GLY A 472 22.47 -8.05 2.85
N ALA A 473 22.86 -9.28 3.20
CA ALA A 473 22.31 -9.98 4.36
C ALA A 473 22.53 -9.20 5.66
N ASN A 474 23.72 -8.62 5.85
CA ASN A 474 24.04 -7.78 7.01
C ASN A 474 23.19 -6.50 7.05
N PHE A 475 22.95 -5.86 5.90
CA PHE A 475 22.10 -4.69 5.80
C PHE A 475 20.69 -4.97 6.35
N VAL A 476 20.06 -6.07 5.89
CA VAL A 476 18.71 -6.46 6.30
C VAL A 476 18.63 -7.20 7.65
N HIS A 477 19.74 -7.32 8.37
CA HIS A 477 19.77 -7.84 9.73
C HIS A 477 19.53 -6.74 10.78
N PHE A 478 20.09 -5.55 10.55
CA PHE A 478 20.06 -4.43 11.49
C PHE A 478 19.14 -3.29 11.04
N ASP A 479 18.47 -3.42 9.90
CA ASP A 479 17.59 -2.39 9.36
C ASP A 479 16.26 -2.30 10.13
N GLN A 480 15.67 -1.10 10.04
CA GLN A 480 14.22 -0.95 10.17
C GLN A 480 13.70 -0.91 8.73
N VAL A 481 13.07 -1.94 8.24
CA VAL A 481 12.76 -2.18 6.80
C VAL A 481 12.33 -0.91 6.04
N VAL A 482 11.59 -0.03 6.69
CA VAL A 482 11.12 1.25 6.13
C VAL A 482 12.25 2.26 5.88
N ASN A 483 13.42 2.15 6.56
CA ASN A 483 14.49 3.13 6.44
C ASN A 483 15.06 3.23 5.02
N ALA A 484 15.19 2.10 4.32
CA ALA A 484 15.64 2.10 2.93
C ALA A 484 14.71 2.90 2.02
N PHE A 485 13.39 2.84 2.29
CA PHE A 485 12.39 3.61 1.54
C PHE A 485 12.33 5.08 1.96
N TYR A 486 12.62 5.42 3.21
CA TYR A 486 12.85 6.81 3.60
C TYR A 486 14.09 7.39 2.91
N ASN A 487 15.18 6.63 2.82
CA ASN A 487 16.38 7.05 2.09
C ASN A 487 16.06 7.27 0.60
N ALA A 488 15.31 6.36 -0.01
CA ALA A 488 14.82 6.51 -1.38
C ALA A 488 13.90 7.75 -1.54
N ALA A 489 12.99 7.98 -0.58
CA ALA A 489 12.14 9.16 -0.57
C ALA A 489 12.96 10.46 -0.46
N PHE A 490 13.93 10.53 0.42
CA PHE A 490 14.81 11.70 0.55
C PHE A 490 15.67 11.92 -0.69
N TYR A 491 16.11 10.83 -1.33
CA TYR A 491 16.80 10.91 -2.61
C TYR A 491 15.91 11.50 -3.70
N LEU A 492 14.68 11.01 -3.81
CA LEU A 492 13.70 11.45 -4.83
C LEU A 492 13.15 12.86 -4.56
N LEU A 493 13.06 13.27 -3.29
CA LEU A 493 12.63 14.61 -2.86
C LEU A 493 13.77 15.64 -2.87
N SER A 494 15.00 15.26 -3.24
CA SER A 494 16.12 16.19 -3.23
C SER A 494 15.88 17.35 -4.20
N GLU A 495 15.80 18.55 -3.63
CA GLU A 495 15.61 19.78 -4.43
C GLU A 495 16.86 20.15 -5.22
N PRO A 496 16.70 20.80 -6.38
CA PRO A 496 17.82 21.41 -7.08
C PRO A 496 18.52 22.41 -6.19
N THR A 497 19.83 22.34 -6.13
CA THR A 497 20.59 23.37 -5.45
C THR A 497 20.41 24.69 -6.19
N GLY A 498 20.45 25.79 -5.43
CA GLY A 498 20.22 27.16 -5.93
C GLY A 498 20.92 27.52 -7.24
N ASP A 499 22.03 26.86 -7.56
CA ASP A 499 22.82 27.09 -8.79
C ASP A 499 22.10 26.66 -10.08
N GLN A 500 21.21 25.68 -10.05
CA GLN A 500 20.38 25.35 -11.23
C GLN A 500 19.26 26.37 -11.43
N LYS A 501 18.65 26.84 -10.35
CA LYS A 501 17.69 27.95 -10.41
C LYS A 501 18.34 29.25 -10.94
N LEU A 502 19.66 29.38 -10.79
CA LEU A 502 20.45 30.52 -11.29
C LEU A 502 20.96 30.34 -12.73
N GLY A 503 20.69 29.24 -13.41
CA GLY A 503 20.99 29.08 -14.83
C GLY A 503 22.49 28.93 -15.20
N THR A 504 23.29 28.33 -14.29
CA THR A 504 24.74 28.13 -14.50
C THR A 504 25.09 27.05 -15.54
N GLY A 505 24.09 26.39 -16.14
CA GLY A 505 24.24 25.47 -17.25
C GLY A 505 24.95 24.15 -16.95
N ARG A 506 25.00 23.71 -15.70
CA ARG A 506 25.68 22.47 -15.32
C ARG A 506 24.73 21.32 -15.23
N PRO A 507 25.05 20.18 -15.83
CA PRO A 507 24.30 18.95 -15.60
C PRO A 507 24.55 18.51 -14.15
N MET A 508 23.50 18.59 -13.33
CA MET A 508 23.49 17.92 -12.04
C MET A 508 22.91 16.52 -12.23
N VAL A 509 23.50 15.58 -11.54
CA VAL A 509 23.12 14.17 -11.64
C VAL A 509 21.89 13.94 -10.76
N ASP A 510 20.82 13.44 -11.36
CA ASP A 510 19.55 13.11 -10.71
C ASP A 510 18.99 14.24 -9.84
N MET A 511 18.38 15.18 -10.48
CA MET A 511 17.76 16.30 -9.78
C MET A 511 16.31 16.44 -10.16
N GLU A 512 15.49 16.75 -9.17
CA GLU A 512 14.05 16.91 -9.32
C GLU A 512 13.43 15.73 -10.07
N PHE A 513 13.30 14.62 -9.37
CA PHE A 513 12.46 13.56 -9.90
C PHE A 513 11.02 14.08 -10.00
N PRO A 514 10.42 14.02 -11.19
CA PRO A 514 9.08 14.52 -11.38
C PRO A 514 8.08 13.73 -10.54
N PHE A 515 7.16 14.45 -9.94
CA PHE A 515 6.03 13.82 -9.28
C PHE A 515 5.13 13.09 -10.27
N ASN A 516 4.29 12.21 -9.77
CA ASN A 516 3.27 11.51 -10.52
C ASN A 516 2.32 12.49 -11.23
N ARG A 517 1.86 12.14 -12.43
CA ARG A 517 0.95 12.96 -13.24
C ARG A 517 -0.33 13.40 -12.55
N GLY A 518 -0.75 12.69 -11.53
CA GLY A 518 -1.94 13.00 -10.74
C GLY A 518 -1.67 13.92 -9.56
N ASN A 519 -0.42 14.39 -9.38
CA ASN A 519 -0.14 15.42 -8.37
C ASN A 519 -0.73 16.76 -8.83
N PRO A 520 -1.71 17.35 -8.11
CA PRO A 520 -2.39 18.57 -8.55
C PRO A 520 -1.53 19.83 -8.47
N TYR A 521 -0.37 19.76 -7.79
CA TYR A 521 0.52 20.90 -7.60
C TYR A 521 1.71 20.92 -8.54
N ASP A 522 2.11 19.77 -9.06
CA ASP A 522 3.29 19.64 -9.91
C ASP A 522 3.11 18.47 -10.92
N PRO A 523 2.18 18.61 -11.88
CA PRO A 523 2.00 17.60 -12.91
C PRO A 523 3.13 17.68 -13.95
N PRO A 524 3.85 16.57 -14.21
CA PRO A 524 4.98 16.57 -15.11
C PRO A 524 4.60 16.99 -16.55
N GLY A 525 5.35 17.90 -17.12
CA GLY A 525 5.23 18.30 -18.53
C GLY A 525 4.00 19.13 -18.88
N THR A 526 3.30 19.67 -17.90
CA THR A 526 2.24 20.64 -18.09
C THR A 526 2.76 22.06 -17.83
N ALA A 527 2.35 23.01 -18.68
CA ALA A 527 2.52 24.45 -18.42
C ALA A 527 1.60 24.92 -17.27
N GLY A 528 1.17 24.02 -16.42
CA GLY A 528 0.15 24.17 -15.41
C GLY A 528 0.62 23.78 -14.03
N ASP A 529 1.82 24.20 -13.62
CA ASP A 529 2.15 24.31 -12.21
C ASP A 529 1.02 25.06 -11.53
N SER A 530 0.58 24.57 -10.37
CA SER A 530 -0.34 25.38 -9.56
C SER A 530 0.23 26.79 -9.44
N ARG A 531 -0.51 27.81 -9.91
CA ARG A 531 -0.01 29.18 -9.96
C ARG A 531 0.31 29.78 -8.59
N THR A 532 -0.20 29.20 -7.53
CA THR A 532 -0.24 29.84 -6.20
C THR A 532 0.08 28.88 -5.06
N GLN A 533 0.20 27.59 -5.29
CA GLN A 533 0.35 26.58 -4.24
C GLN A 533 1.42 25.54 -4.60
N VAL A 534 2.05 24.99 -3.59
CA VAL A 534 2.94 23.83 -3.68
C VAL A 534 2.43 22.73 -2.75
N GLY A 535 2.65 21.47 -3.09
CA GLY A 535 2.31 20.32 -2.25
C GLY A 535 3.15 20.31 -0.97
N PHE A 536 2.54 20.01 0.17
CA PHE A 536 3.25 19.89 1.46
C PHE A 536 2.64 18.80 2.33
N THR A 537 1.51 19.07 3.02
CA THR A 537 0.77 18.10 3.85
C THR A 537 -0.22 17.26 3.06
N THR A 538 -0.52 17.65 1.82
CA THR A 538 -1.12 16.84 0.75
C THR A 538 -0.21 16.92 -0.47
N PHE A 539 0.00 15.81 -1.17
CA PHE A 539 0.80 15.68 -2.40
C PHE A 539 2.23 16.25 -2.32
N GLY A 540 2.81 16.30 -1.13
CA GLY A 540 4.15 16.81 -0.89
C GLY A 540 4.94 15.97 0.10
N PRO A 541 6.11 16.46 0.57
CA PRO A 541 7.05 15.67 1.36
C PRO A 541 6.48 15.09 2.65
N ILE A 542 5.71 15.87 3.41
CA ILE A 542 5.14 15.42 4.69
C ILE A 542 4.11 14.30 4.44
N HIS A 543 3.26 14.45 3.42
CA HIS A 543 2.28 13.43 3.04
C HIS A 543 2.97 12.12 2.66
N LEU A 544 3.98 12.17 1.80
CA LEU A 544 4.73 10.98 1.38
C LEU A 544 5.35 10.25 2.58
N LEU A 545 6.05 10.97 3.46
CA LEU A 545 6.74 10.37 4.61
C LEU A 545 5.75 9.75 5.61
N GLN A 546 4.60 10.40 5.83
CA GLN A 546 3.52 9.85 6.66
C GLN A 546 3.00 8.52 6.06
N VAL A 547 2.66 8.52 4.78
CA VAL A 547 2.05 7.35 4.12
C VAL A 547 3.02 6.16 4.06
N LEU A 548 4.32 6.42 3.93
CA LEU A 548 5.35 5.37 3.96
C LEU A 548 5.37 4.60 5.29
N ILE A 549 5.33 5.29 6.43
CA ILE A 549 5.34 4.59 7.72
C ILE A 549 3.99 3.92 8.01
N GLU A 550 2.92 4.56 7.60
CA GLU A 550 1.57 4.05 7.76
C GLU A 550 1.38 2.73 7.00
N VAL A 551 1.72 2.70 5.72
CA VAL A 551 1.60 1.50 4.89
C VAL A 551 2.51 0.37 5.37
N ALA A 552 3.71 0.69 5.87
CA ALA A 552 4.64 -0.29 6.42
C ALA A 552 4.03 -1.03 7.62
N GLY A 553 3.38 -0.31 8.54
CA GLY A 553 2.70 -0.90 9.69
C GLY A 553 1.51 -1.80 9.29
N ARG A 554 0.72 -1.37 8.30
CA ARG A 554 -0.42 -2.14 7.79
C ARG A 554 0.01 -3.40 7.04
N ALA A 555 1.00 -3.30 6.14
CA ALA A 555 1.59 -4.45 5.46
C ALA A 555 2.23 -5.43 6.46
N GLY A 556 2.83 -4.91 7.54
CA GLY A 556 3.34 -5.69 8.65
C GLY A 556 2.26 -6.54 9.31
N ARG A 557 1.10 -5.97 9.67
CA ARG A 557 -0.03 -6.73 10.24
C ARG A 557 -0.60 -7.74 9.26
N ALA A 558 -0.77 -7.38 8.00
CA ALA A 558 -1.27 -8.28 6.97
C ALA A 558 -0.37 -9.52 6.80
N VAL A 559 0.95 -9.32 6.69
CA VAL A 559 1.87 -10.46 6.57
C VAL A 559 2.00 -11.26 7.86
N TRP A 560 1.80 -10.64 9.06
CA TRP A 560 1.78 -11.37 10.34
C TRP A 560 0.56 -12.30 10.44
N TRP A 561 -0.59 -11.89 9.89
CA TRP A 561 -1.73 -12.80 9.74
C TRP A 561 -1.39 -13.99 8.83
N GLN A 562 -0.77 -13.76 7.68
CA GLN A 562 -0.34 -14.85 6.80
C GLN A 562 0.64 -15.82 7.51
N LYS A 563 1.58 -15.26 8.29
CA LYS A 563 2.56 -16.05 9.04
C LYS A 563 1.89 -16.97 10.08
N TRP A 564 1.19 -16.37 11.02
CA TRP A 564 0.70 -17.05 12.22
C TRP A 564 -0.70 -17.66 12.04
N GLY A 565 -1.60 -16.91 11.41
CA GLY A 565 -3.00 -17.32 11.24
C GLY A 565 -3.21 -18.35 10.13
N VAL A 566 -2.41 -18.30 9.05
CA VAL A 566 -2.67 -19.09 7.85
C VAL A 566 -1.61 -20.18 7.60
N HIS A 567 -0.35 -19.80 7.36
CA HIS A 567 0.60 -20.71 6.70
C HIS A 567 1.53 -21.44 7.67
N ARG A 568 2.05 -20.78 8.68
CA ARG A 568 3.01 -21.33 9.66
C ARG A 568 4.14 -22.14 9.03
N ARG A 569 4.66 -21.72 7.86
CA ARG A 569 5.72 -22.42 7.12
C ARG A 569 7.03 -22.39 7.90
N LEU A 570 7.75 -23.51 7.92
CA LEU A 570 9.08 -23.63 8.51
C LEU A 570 10.10 -22.70 7.82
N ARG A 571 11.18 -22.40 8.55
CA ARG A 571 12.31 -21.65 8.02
C ARG A 571 13.26 -22.57 7.23
N PRO A 572 14.06 -22.01 6.27
CA PRO A 572 15.10 -22.79 5.59
C PRO A 572 16.09 -23.46 6.54
N GLU A 573 16.45 -22.79 7.65
CA GLU A 573 17.33 -23.38 8.64
C GLU A 573 16.75 -24.63 9.32
N GLU A 574 15.42 -24.69 9.54
CA GLU A 574 14.72 -25.87 10.06
C GLU A 574 14.71 -27.00 9.04
N TYR A 575 14.48 -26.67 7.75
CA TYR A 575 14.55 -27.62 6.64
C TYR A 575 15.97 -28.18 6.50
N GLY A 576 17.01 -27.32 6.60
CA GLY A 576 18.42 -27.73 6.57
C GLY A 576 18.78 -28.68 7.72
N GLY A 577 18.25 -28.46 8.93
CA GLY A 577 18.43 -29.39 10.06
C GLY A 577 17.84 -30.77 9.80
N ARG A 578 16.65 -30.83 9.18
CA ARG A 578 16.04 -32.12 8.79
C ARG A 578 16.79 -32.79 7.64
N LEU A 579 17.36 -32.02 6.70
CA LEU A 579 18.27 -32.57 5.66
C LEU A 579 19.53 -33.16 6.28
N ASP A 580 20.17 -32.51 7.24
CA ASP A 580 21.33 -33.02 7.95
C ASP A 580 21.02 -34.31 8.69
N ASN A 581 19.86 -34.40 9.34
CA ASN A 581 19.42 -35.65 9.98
C ASN A 581 19.19 -36.77 8.96
N HIS A 582 18.55 -36.46 7.83
CA HIS A 582 18.26 -37.44 6.77
C HIS A 582 19.51 -37.98 6.11
N LEU A 583 20.48 -37.11 5.80
CA LEU A 583 21.72 -37.46 5.10
C LEU A 583 22.73 -38.12 6.01
N ASN A 584 22.63 -37.94 7.32
CA ASN A 584 23.42 -38.65 8.34
C ASN A 584 22.69 -39.86 8.94
N ASP A 585 21.60 -40.33 8.35
CA ASP A 585 20.80 -41.49 8.76
C ASP A 585 20.28 -41.47 10.21
N ARG A 586 20.13 -40.23 10.81
CA ARG A 586 19.55 -40.09 12.17
C ARG A 586 18.03 -40.26 12.11
N ARG A 587 17.38 -39.68 11.09
CA ARG A 587 15.93 -39.80 10.85
C ARG A 587 15.62 -39.58 9.37
N GLY A 588 14.83 -40.46 8.77
CA GLY A 588 14.39 -40.32 7.39
C GLY A 588 13.22 -39.37 7.25
N TYR A 589 13.24 -38.45 6.28
CA TYR A 589 12.16 -37.51 5.99
C TYR A 589 11.75 -37.60 4.51
N PRO A 590 10.51 -37.19 4.15
CA PRO A 590 9.99 -37.32 2.79
C PRO A 590 10.46 -36.16 1.87
N PHE A 591 11.77 -35.96 1.75
CA PHE A 591 12.31 -34.96 0.86
C PHE A 591 12.22 -35.35 -0.61
N SER A 592 12.09 -34.38 -1.51
CA SER A 592 12.30 -34.54 -2.94
C SER A 592 13.70 -35.09 -3.22
N ALA A 593 13.82 -35.95 -4.27
CA ALA A 593 15.09 -36.54 -4.64
C ALA A 593 16.13 -35.51 -5.11
N SER A 594 15.71 -34.40 -5.73
CA SER A 594 16.63 -33.43 -6.31
C SER A 594 17.61 -32.86 -5.28
N ILE A 595 17.15 -32.37 -4.13
CA ILE A 595 18.03 -31.80 -3.12
C ILE A 595 18.92 -32.84 -2.44
N ARG A 596 18.38 -34.04 -2.15
CA ARG A 596 19.16 -35.15 -1.58
C ARG A 596 20.29 -35.57 -2.49
N ASN A 597 20.00 -35.72 -3.79
CA ASN A 597 20.98 -36.16 -4.80
C ASN A 597 22.04 -35.07 -5.01
N SER A 598 21.67 -33.81 -5.05
CA SER A 598 22.61 -32.69 -5.19
C SER A 598 23.63 -32.66 -4.05
N LEU A 599 23.18 -32.85 -2.80
CA LEU A 599 24.05 -32.90 -1.62
C LEU A 599 24.88 -34.15 -1.48
N ARG A 600 24.42 -35.31 -1.99
CA ARG A 600 25.17 -36.58 -1.90
C ARG A 600 26.17 -36.80 -3.04
N ALA A 601 25.83 -36.42 -4.27
CA ALA A 601 26.61 -36.77 -5.47
C ALA A 601 26.52 -35.72 -6.60
N GLY A 602 25.74 -34.65 -6.44
CA GLY A 602 25.53 -33.58 -7.44
C GLY A 602 26.38 -32.34 -7.20
N GLY A 603 25.89 -31.17 -7.68
CA GLY A 603 26.63 -29.93 -7.69
C GLY A 603 27.00 -29.41 -6.30
N LEU A 604 26.19 -29.70 -5.27
CA LEU A 604 26.46 -29.30 -3.88
C LEU A 604 27.39 -30.24 -3.12
N SER A 605 27.56 -31.48 -3.57
CA SER A 605 28.36 -32.53 -2.88
C SER A 605 29.83 -32.15 -2.64
N PRO A 606 30.53 -31.39 -3.51
CA PRO A 606 31.90 -30.95 -3.24
C PRO A 606 32.07 -29.98 -2.07
N PHE A 607 30.97 -29.45 -1.57
CA PHE A 607 30.97 -28.42 -0.51
C PHE A 607 30.33 -28.90 0.79
N PHE A 608 29.48 -29.92 0.72
CA PHE A 608 28.76 -30.48 1.87
C PHE A 608 28.91 -31.99 1.91
N PRO A 609 29.47 -32.56 3.03
CA PRO A 609 29.81 -31.91 4.28
C PRO A 609 31.25 -31.36 4.37
N GLU A 610 32.08 -31.45 3.31
CA GLU A 610 33.53 -31.17 3.39
C GLU A 610 33.87 -29.81 3.97
N ARG A 611 33.20 -28.72 3.50
CA ARG A 611 33.52 -27.35 3.94
C ARG A 611 33.02 -27.06 5.34
N TYR A 612 31.84 -27.57 5.71
CA TYR A 612 31.12 -27.19 6.93
C TYR A 612 31.02 -28.30 7.98
N GLY A 613 31.44 -29.54 7.66
CA GLY A 613 31.33 -30.70 8.54
C GLY A 613 29.90 -31.18 8.76
N SER A 614 28.93 -30.67 8.02
CA SER A 614 27.50 -30.96 8.12
C SER A 614 26.75 -30.64 6.83
N TYR A 615 25.49 -31.10 6.74
CA TYR A 615 24.56 -30.73 5.67
C TYR A 615 23.60 -29.60 6.09
N LEU A 616 23.83 -28.93 7.23
CA LEU A 616 23.05 -27.77 7.68
C LEU A 616 23.17 -26.63 6.69
N LEU A 617 22.10 -25.84 6.53
CA LEU A 617 22.17 -24.59 5.77
C LEU A 617 22.95 -23.52 6.56
N PRO A 618 24.12 -23.09 6.09
CA PRO A 618 24.90 -22.05 6.77
C PRO A 618 24.11 -20.75 6.87
N GLN A 619 24.05 -20.16 8.06
CA GLN A 619 23.33 -18.93 8.33
C GLN A 619 24.28 -17.72 8.34
N ALA A 620 23.79 -16.54 7.91
CA ALA A 620 24.55 -15.30 7.99
C ALA A 620 24.52 -14.68 9.39
N TYR A 621 23.59 -15.12 10.25
CA TYR A 621 23.37 -14.58 11.59
C TYR A 621 23.62 -15.60 12.68
N PRO A 622 24.18 -15.21 13.83
CA PRO A 622 24.47 -16.16 14.92
C PRO A 622 23.20 -16.79 15.51
N GLU A 623 22.09 -16.06 15.56
CA GLU A 623 20.79 -16.58 16.00
C GLU A 623 19.99 -17.25 14.89
N GLY A 624 20.46 -17.24 13.64
CA GLY A 624 19.73 -17.73 12.48
C GLY A 624 18.43 -16.97 12.18
N ALA A 625 17.36 -17.68 11.81
CA ALA A 625 16.06 -17.09 11.51
C ALA A 625 15.39 -16.46 12.75
N PRO A 626 14.64 -15.38 12.60
CA PRO A 626 13.85 -14.81 13.69
C PRO A 626 12.72 -15.74 14.13
N THR A 627 12.20 -15.52 15.36
CA THR A 627 11.20 -16.37 16.00
C THR A 627 9.77 -16.07 15.52
N HIS A 628 9.55 -16.21 14.22
CA HIS A 628 8.24 -16.19 13.57
C HIS A 628 8.27 -16.99 12.24
N PRO A 629 7.14 -17.49 11.75
CA PRO A 629 7.06 -18.29 10.52
C PRO A 629 7.69 -17.60 9.30
N ALA A 630 8.10 -18.40 8.30
CA ALA A 630 8.75 -17.90 7.09
C ALA A 630 7.77 -17.17 6.16
N TYR A 631 6.68 -17.81 5.80
CA TYR A 631 5.77 -17.40 4.73
C TYR A 631 4.57 -16.60 5.28
N GLY A 632 4.33 -15.32 4.86
CA GLY A 632 5.15 -14.50 3.97
C GLY A 632 6.33 -13.83 4.67
N SER A 633 7.17 -13.18 3.87
CA SER A 633 8.30 -12.38 4.37
C SER A 633 7.83 -11.00 4.83
N GLY A 634 8.17 -10.64 6.08
CA GLY A 634 7.91 -9.28 6.61
C GLY A 634 8.62 -8.21 5.80
N HIS A 635 9.92 -8.40 5.51
CA HIS A 635 10.71 -7.50 4.67
C HIS A 635 10.09 -7.33 3.28
N ALA A 636 9.70 -8.42 2.62
CA ALA A 636 9.11 -8.34 1.29
C ALA A 636 7.75 -7.64 1.28
N ALA A 637 6.84 -7.95 2.22
CA ALA A 637 5.53 -7.30 2.26
C ALA A 637 5.62 -5.79 2.53
N ILE A 638 6.43 -5.39 3.51
CA ILE A 638 6.68 -3.97 3.81
C ILE A 638 7.36 -3.29 2.61
N ALA A 639 8.34 -3.94 1.99
CA ALA A 639 9.05 -3.41 0.84
C ALA A 639 8.13 -3.22 -0.38
N GLY A 640 7.28 -4.21 -0.68
CA GLY A 640 6.30 -4.11 -1.77
C GLY A 640 5.31 -2.96 -1.54
N ALA A 641 4.84 -2.79 -0.30
CA ALA A 641 3.95 -1.69 0.06
C ALA A 641 4.63 -0.31 -0.10
N CYS A 642 5.83 -0.15 0.45
CA CYS A 642 6.57 1.12 0.38
C CYS A 642 6.99 1.47 -1.06
N ALA A 643 7.44 0.50 -1.86
CA ALA A 643 7.76 0.72 -3.27
C ALA A 643 6.51 1.19 -4.05
N THR A 644 5.35 0.62 -3.76
CA THR A 644 4.08 1.01 -4.38
C THR A 644 3.71 2.46 -4.04
N ILE A 645 3.90 2.90 -2.79
CA ILE A 645 3.68 4.30 -2.40
C ILE A 645 4.64 5.23 -3.15
N LEU A 646 5.93 4.90 -3.23
CA LEU A 646 6.88 5.75 -3.96
C LEU A 646 6.54 5.86 -5.45
N LYS A 647 6.14 4.75 -6.10
CA LYS A 647 5.65 4.76 -7.50
C LYS A 647 4.37 5.60 -7.67
N ALA A 648 3.51 5.66 -6.66
CA ALA A 648 2.30 6.47 -6.70
C ALA A 648 2.58 7.98 -6.56
N PHE A 649 3.66 8.36 -5.88
CA PHE A 649 4.03 9.77 -5.67
C PHE A 649 4.96 10.33 -6.75
N PHE A 650 5.82 9.52 -7.36
CA PHE A 650 6.78 9.95 -8.38
C PHE A 650 6.47 9.36 -9.75
N ASP A 651 7.01 9.98 -10.81
CA ASP A 651 6.96 9.40 -12.15
C ASP A 651 7.88 8.18 -12.22
N GLU A 652 7.29 7.00 -12.19
CA GLU A 652 8.01 5.72 -12.25
C GLU A 652 8.82 5.52 -13.55
N LYS A 653 8.53 6.30 -14.62
CA LYS A 653 9.22 6.24 -15.91
C LYS A 653 10.43 7.17 -15.97
N ALA A 654 10.60 8.05 -14.99
CA ALA A 654 11.76 8.94 -14.95
C ALA A 654 13.07 8.11 -14.96
N PRO A 655 14.05 8.48 -15.81
CA PRO A 655 15.30 7.74 -15.91
C PRO A 655 16.19 7.96 -14.69
N ILE A 656 16.98 6.95 -14.35
CA ILE A 656 18.11 7.08 -13.41
C ILE A 656 19.33 7.47 -14.19
N GLU A 657 19.80 8.70 -14.03
CA GLU A 657 20.99 9.20 -14.68
C GLU A 657 22.28 8.72 -13.96
N SER A 658 23.36 8.53 -14.71
CA SER A 658 24.66 8.14 -14.15
C SER A 658 24.61 7.03 -13.08
N PRO A 659 24.05 5.86 -13.41
CA PRO A 659 23.93 4.76 -12.44
C PRO A 659 25.32 4.29 -11.98
N VAL A 660 25.39 3.77 -10.75
CA VAL A 660 26.65 3.40 -10.09
C VAL A 660 26.64 1.92 -9.66
N LEU A 661 27.84 1.39 -9.44
CA LEU A 661 28.08 0.10 -8.82
C LEU A 661 29.24 0.17 -7.82
N SER A 662 29.22 -0.71 -6.82
CA SER A 662 30.29 -0.83 -5.85
C SER A 662 31.48 -1.58 -6.47
N ASN A 663 32.69 -1.14 -6.15
CA ASN A 663 33.90 -1.93 -6.43
C ASN A 663 33.98 -3.20 -5.58
N ALA A 664 34.90 -4.10 -5.90
CA ALA A 664 34.98 -5.43 -5.28
C ALA A 664 35.19 -5.41 -3.75
N ASP A 665 35.85 -4.37 -3.21
CA ASP A 665 36.11 -4.24 -1.78
C ASP A 665 35.11 -3.32 -1.04
N GLY A 666 34.14 -2.73 -1.77
CA GLY A 666 33.09 -1.88 -1.19
C GLY A 666 33.57 -0.50 -0.74
N THR A 667 34.74 -0.07 -1.12
CA THR A 667 35.34 1.21 -0.66
C THR A 667 34.97 2.40 -1.52
N ALA A 668 34.57 2.14 -2.77
CA ALA A 668 34.24 3.18 -3.75
C ALA A 668 33.10 2.74 -4.69
N LEU A 669 32.40 3.72 -5.24
CA LEU A 669 31.47 3.55 -6.35
C LEU A 669 32.16 3.93 -7.66
N THR A 670 31.74 3.25 -8.73
CA THR A 670 32.13 3.58 -10.12
C THR A 670 30.88 3.73 -10.97
N LEU A 671 30.96 4.47 -12.08
CA LEU A 671 29.86 4.60 -13.01
C LEU A 671 29.57 3.24 -13.67
N TYR A 672 28.30 2.90 -13.76
CA TYR A 672 27.85 1.76 -14.53
C TYR A 672 27.65 2.15 -15.99
N THR A 673 28.34 1.47 -16.90
CA THR A 673 28.31 1.74 -18.36
C THR A 673 27.79 0.54 -19.15
N GLY A 674 27.01 -0.34 -18.53
CA GLY A 674 26.39 -1.48 -19.20
C GLY A 674 25.39 -1.04 -20.27
N VAL A 675 25.14 -1.93 -21.24
CA VAL A 675 24.26 -1.65 -22.39
C VAL A 675 22.80 -1.36 -21.99
N ASP A 676 22.41 -1.76 -20.81
CA ASP A 676 21.07 -1.58 -20.22
C ASP A 676 20.96 -0.36 -19.27
N ALA A 677 22.04 0.42 -19.12
CA ALA A 677 22.06 1.61 -18.25
C ALA A 677 20.93 2.60 -18.61
N ALA A 678 20.65 2.80 -19.89
CA ALA A 678 19.59 3.69 -20.37
C ALA A 678 18.16 3.16 -20.14
N GLN A 679 18.00 1.91 -19.69
CA GLN A 679 16.71 1.30 -19.38
C GLN A 679 16.34 1.44 -17.89
N MET A 680 17.26 1.96 -17.08
CA MET A 680 17.05 2.11 -15.65
C MET A 680 16.10 3.28 -15.35
N THR A 681 15.02 3.00 -14.64
CA THR A 681 13.98 3.97 -14.28
C THR A 681 13.72 3.97 -12.78
N VAL A 682 13.10 5.03 -12.27
CA VAL A 682 12.68 5.14 -10.87
C VAL A 682 11.84 3.92 -10.46
N GLY A 683 10.81 3.56 -11.23
CA GLY A 683 9.96 2.41 -10.92
C GLY A 683 10.72 1.08 -10.93
N GLY A 684 11.62 0.88 -11.91
CA GLY A 684 12.47 -0.31 -11.97
C GLY A 684 13.42 -0.42 -10.78
N GLU A 685 14.03 0.69 -10.36
CA GLU A 685 14.92 0.73 -9.21
C GLU A 685 14.19 0.60 -7.87
N LEU A 686 12.94 1.07 -7.76
CA LEU A 686 12.08 0.82 -6.60
C LEU A 686 11.68 -0.66 -6.48
N ASN A 687 11.33 -1.31 -7.59
CA ASN A 687 11.09 -2.74 -7.59
C ASN A 687 12.37 -3.52 -7.20
N LYS A 688 13.53 -3.12 -7.75
CA LYS A 688 14.82 -3.71 -7.40
C LYS A 688 15.18 -3.49 -5.92
N LEU A 689 14.91 -2.31 -5.37
CA LEU A 689 15.07 -2.04 -3.94
C LEU A 689 14.25 -3.03 -3.11
N ALA A 690 12.97 -3.19 -3.44
CA ALA A 690 12.08 -4.12 -2.74
C ALA A 690 12.58 -5.57 -2.88
N GLY A 691 12.99 -5.98 -4.07
CA GLY A 691 13.58 -7.30 -4.31
C GLY A 691 14.90 -7.51 -3.57
N ASN A 692 15.80 -6.53 -3.53
CA ASN A 692 17.05 -6.63 -2.77
C ASN A 692 16.78 -6.86 -1.28
N LEU A 693 15.91 -6.05 -0.64
CA LEU A 693 15.60 -6.21 0.79
C LEU A 693 14.98 -7.58 1.10
N ALA A 694 14.18 -8.13 0.20
CA ALA A 694 13.60 -9.46 0.36
C ALA A 694 14.65 -10.58 0.13
N LEU A 695 15.41 -10.52 -0.98
CA LEU A 695 16.34 -11.57 -1.38
C LEU A 695 17.63 -11.60 -0.56
N PHE A 696 18.03 -10.48 0.04
CA PHE A 696 19.11 -10.48 1.03
C PHE A 696 18.75 -11.29 2.29
N ARG A 697 17.45 -11.43 2.61
CA ARG A 697 16.99 -12.38 3.65
C ARG A 697 17.16 -13.83 3.20
N ASN A 698 16.98 -14.12 1.89
CA ASN A 698 17.28 -15.45 1.33
C ASN A 698 18.78 -15.73 1.41
N ALA A 699 19.61 -14.76 1.01
CA ALA A 699 21.06 -14.84 1.13
C ALA A 699 21.54 -15.05 2.57
N ALA A 700 20.80 -14.56 3.56
CA ALA A 700 21.04 -14.83 4.96
C ALA A 700 20.71 -16.28 5.38
N GLY A 701 19.93 -17.02 4.60
CA GLY A 701 19.48 -18.38 4.91
C GLY A 701 18.18 -18.43 5.72
N VAL A 702 17.43 -17.33 5.81
CA VAL A 702 16.27 -17.21 6.73
C VAL A 702 14.91 -17.18 6.02
N HIS A 703 14.86 -16.94 4.72
CA HIS A 703 13.64 -16.89 3.90
C HIS A 703 13.76 -17.70 2.61
N TRP A 704 12.62 -18.06 2.02
CA TRP A 704 12.50 -18.82 0.79
C TRP A 704 12.28 -17.88 -0.42
N ARG A 705 12.51 -18.37 -1.63
CA ARG A 705 12.23 -17.64 -2.87
C ARG A 705 10.73 -17.27 -2.98
N SER A 706 9.85 -18.19 -2.68
CA SER A 706 8.40 -17.93 -2.68
C SER A 706 7.96 -16.95 -1.58
N ASP A 707 8.70 -16.85 -0.48
CA ASP A 707 8.45 -15.80 0.51
C ASP A 707 8.66 -14.39 -0.12
N TYR A 708 9.68 -14.22 -0.98
CA TYR A 708 9.91 -13.01 -1.75
C TYR A 708 8.80 -12.76 -2.78
N SER A 709 8.57 -13.72 -3.71
CA SER A 709 7.69 -13.52 -4.86
C SER A 709 6.23 -13.30 -4.49
N GLU A 710 5.76 -13.88 -3.38
CA GLU A 710 4.35 -13.78 -3.00
C GLU A 710 4.08 -12.65 -1.98
N SER A 711 5.10 -12.24 -1.22
CA SER A 711 4.88 -11.19 -0.22
C SER A 711 4.98 -9.77 -0.78
N LEU A 712 5.77 -9.54 -1.84
CA LEU A 712 5.79 -8.24 -2.51
C LEU A 712 4.40 -7.84 -3.03
N PRO A 713 3.66 -8.73 -3.77
CA PRO A 713 2.30 -8.46 -4.20
C PRO A 713 1.30 -8.30 -3.04
N LEU A 714 1.51 -8.99 -1.90
CA LEU A 714 0.70 -8.78 -0.71
C LEU A 714 0.81 -7.33 -0.22
N GLY A 715 2.04 -6.82 -0.11
CA GLY A 715 2.30 -5.42 0.26
C GLY A 715 1.70 -4.43 -0.73
N GLU A 716 1.84 -4.67 -2.03
CA GLU A 716 1.23 -3.85 -3.08
C GLU A 716 -0.29 -3.76 -2.94
N LYS A 717 -0.97 -4.88 -2.66
CA LYS A 717 -2.43 -4.90 -2.43
C LYS A 717 -2.84 -4.02 -1.25
N VAL A 718 -2.07 -4.07 -0.15
CA VAL A 718 -2.32 -3.22 1.03
C VAL A 718 -2.14 -1.74 0.68
N ALA A 719 -1.09 -1.39 -0.04
CA ALA A 719 -0.80 -0.02 -0.45
C ALA A 719 -1.88 0.55 -1.39
N ILE A 720 -2.30 -0.22 -2.40
CA ILE A 720 -3.37 0.19 -3.32
C ILE A 720 -4.67 0.43 -2.55
N GLY A 721 -5.01 -0.44 -1.60
CA GLY A 721 -6.21 -0.26 -0.77
C GLY A 721 -6.15 0.98 0.12
N LEU A 722 -4.99 1.32 0.68
CA LEU A 722 -4.79 2.56 1.43
C LEU A 722 -4.95 3.80 0.53
N LEU A 723 -4.29 3.81 -0.63
CA LEU A 723 -4.41 4.91 -1.61
C LEU A 723 -5.85 5.07 -2.11
N GLN A 724 -6.59 3.97 -2.27
CA GLN A 724 -8.00 3.97 -2.67
C GLN A 724 -8.87 4.71 -1.66
N GLU A 725 -8.74 4.42 -0.37
CA GLU A 725 -9.50 5.12 0.68
C GLU A 725 -9.04 6.57 0.82
N MET A 726 -7.72 6.79 0.83
CA MET A 726 -7.11 8.11 0.95
C MET A 726 -7.54 9.05 -0.19
N SER A 727 -7.70 8.56 -1.42
CA SER A 727 -8.11 9.36 -2.56
C SER A 727 -9.47 10.05 -2.40
N ARG A 728 -10.30 9.62 -1.44
CA ARG A 728 -11.58 10.25 -1.09
C ARG A 728 -11.46 11.42 -0.12
N THR A 729 -10.29 11.66 0.43
CA THR A 729 -10.10 12.64 1.52
C THR A 729 -9.63 14.00 1.02
N PHE A 730 -9.17 14.09 -0.23
CA PHE A 730 -8.58 15.29 -0.80
C PHE A 730 -9.64 16.32 -1.21
N ASN A 731 -9.27 17.60 -1.09
CA ASN A 731 -10.09 18.71 -1.56
C ASN A 731 -9.60 19.21 -2.94
N GLU A 732 -8.45 18.75 -3.36
CA GLU A 732 -7.85 19.08 -4.65
C GLU A 732 -8.61 18.41 -5.79
N ASP A 733 -8.97 19.20 -6.81
CA ASP A 733 -9.63 18.70 -8.01
C ASP A 733 -8.63 17.93 -8.90
N ASP A 734 -9.11 16.92 -9.59
CA ASP A 734 -8.36 16.07 -10.55
C ASP A 734 -7.15 15.32 -9.95
N ALA A 735 -7.05 15.22 -8.62
CA ALA A 735 -6.00 14.47 -7.95
C ALA A 735 -6.17 12.95 -8.13
N PHE A 736 -5.11 12.26 -8.51
CA PHE A 736 -5.09 10.79 -8.62
C PHE A 736 -3.69 10.23 -8.39
N PHE A 737 -3.61 8.94 -8.13
CA PHE A 737 -2.36 8.18 -8.15
C PHE A 737 -2.37 7.25 -9.37
N GLN A 738 -1.26 7.18 -10.09
CA GLN A 738 -1.10 6.23 -11.19
C GLN A 738 0.21 5.46 -11.02
N LEU A 739 0.15 4.14 -11.12
CA LEU A 739 1.33 3.30 -10.96
C LEU A 739 1.20 2.00 -11.76
N THR A 740 2.34 1.41 -12.11
CA THR A 740 2.41 0.07 -12.68
C THR A 740 2.63 -0.94 -11.56
N LYS A 741 1.70 -1.89 -11.42
CA LYS A 741 1.77 -2.98 -10.45
C LYS A 741 2.92 -3.95 -10.78
N LEU A 742 3.25 -4.81 -9.83
CA LEU A 742 4.25 -5.86 -10.00
C LEU A 742 3.90 -6.85 -11.13
N ASP A 743 2.61 -7.05 -11.42
CA ASP A 743 2.13 -7.88 -12.54
C ASP A 743 2.21 -7.18 -13.91
N GLY A 744 2.70 -5.94 -13.98
CA GLY A 744 2.80 -5.14 -15.21
C GLY A 744 1.54 -4.34 -15.56
N THR A 745 0.44 -4.50 -14.83
CA THR A 745 -0.79 -3.75 -15.08
C THR A 745 -0.66 -2.33 -14.52
N THR A 746 -0.92 -1.30 -15.34
CA THR A 746 -0.99 0.08 -14.86
C THR A 746 -2.40 0.37 -14.35
N VAL A 747 -2.48 0.98 -13.16
CA VAL A 747 -3.75 1.39 -12.52
C VAL A 747 -3.75 2.88 -12.20
N ARG A 748 -4.95 3.47 -12.23
CA ARG A 748 -5.25 4.82 -11.74
C ARG A 748 -6.17 4.73 -10.54
N ILE A 749 -5.86 5.46 -9.47
CA ILE A 749 -6.58 5.46 -8.20
C ILE A 749 -7.07 6.87 -7.92
N PHE A 750 -8.39 7.05 -7.82
CA PHE A 750 -9.03 8.35 -7.59
C PHE A 750 -10.42 8.14 -7.02
N ASP A 751 -10.88 9.03 -6.15
CA ASP A 751 -12.23 9.05 -5.55
C ASP A 751 -12.75 7.66 -5.09
N GLY A 752 -11.87 6.87 -4.48
CA GLY A 752 -12.19 5.51 -4.02
C GLY A 752 -12.27 4.45 -5.12
N CYS A 753 -11.94 4.78 -6.37
CA CYS A 753 -11.91 3.85 -7.50
C CYS A 753 -10.47 3.40 -7.80
N VAL A 754 -10.34 2.18 -8.33
CA VAL A 754 -9.11 1.64 -8.92
C VAL A 754 -9.43 1.16 -10.32
N GLU A 755 -8.91 1.83 -11.33
CA GLU A 755 -9.21 1.52 -12.73
C GLU A 755 -7.95 1.13 -13.49
N PRO A 756 -7.98 0.10 -14.35
CA PRO A 756 -6.88 -0.19 -15.24
C PRO A 756 -6.72 0.93 -16.27
N VAL A 757 -5.47 1.31 -16.54
CA VAL A 757 -5.14 2.25 -17.62
C VAL A 757 -4.79 1.43 -18.85
N ALA A 758 -5.48 1.68 -19.98
CA ALA A 758 -5.15 1.02 -21.23
C ALA A 758 -3.69 1.31 -21.61
N ALA A 759 -2.97 0.29 -22.09
CA ALA A 759 -1.66 0.50 -22.65
C ALA A 759 -1.77 1.52 -23.80
N PRO A 760 -0.84 2.49 -23.91
CA PRO A 760 -0.88 3.52 -24.93
C PRO A 760 -0.72 2.96 -26.35
#